data_63b1b688d280e1e1e1b816da59eb2776
#
_entry.id   63b1b688d280e1e1e1b816da59eb2776
#
_cell.length_a   1.000
_cell.length_b   1.000
_cell.length_c   1.000
_cell.angle_alpha   90.00
_cell.angle_beta   90.00
_cell.angle_gamma   90.00
#
_symmetry.space_group_name_H-M   'P 1'
#
loop_
_entity.id
_entity.type
_entity.pdbx_description
1 polymer ?
#
loop_
_entity_poly.entity_id
_entity_poly.type
_entity_poly.pdbx_seq_one_letter_code
_entity_poly.pdbx_strand_id
1 'polypeptide(L)'
;MDGVIPTSQDSYNRYTLATRGSHQAGKVKVSTSINVSAEKTKAVGSGQGASLHRSLYEIANDISIVDLKDYNNKFHNLDNYFTYYGTNPYYVLHENGAVQRKYKFFGKFQLDYDVLKELKATYRFGGDYETSRSDTHIAPTQITEGSNNDGYVTEVAGNYTEKRIERMQLNHDFMLSYNHNFGEDLSLGVIAGFNANERKYSELSGSVNSIDVPGFYNLTNSRQPAVSEQYKSTRRLVGLYMNADLGFRDYLYLTLTARNDWSSTLPQKNNSYFYPGATLSFLLTDFLEKKGVNTGIVDFAKMRVAYGMTGNDADLYYVYDRFVAASSSNPGYPNVDDLTFPLNGVNSYSVSNRLGNSNLKPELTSEFEVGLEANFFKNRVGIDFSYYNRYTKDLIEVLPKDPSTGYTSQIGNLGDVRNQGFELTLNLTPVRLKDFEWRLSWNMSVNKNKVEKLDVDEVFLGGYGGAGIYAVEGKALGQFKIYGVQKAMVDGKECIVVDGAGMPLESVDQEYFGKDINEKYRMGMTNMFTWKGLSLFATLDYRHGGYIYSNTKDYMHWTGSGPETVYNDRKPFLVPNSVVSNGDGTYSENTVQVDPTALHTFYSNGNFRGAQEFIISRSYLKLRDAGVAYQLPKSWCSKLGLNGVRLSFNVSNILLWTPKENAYIDPETTTFGNDVSAKFGEFGANPSNESYSFGLNIAF
;
A
#
# COMPACT_ATOMS: atom_id res chain seq x y z
N MET A 1 -10.82 -19.00 4.63
CA MET A 1 -11.24 -17.76 3.98
C MET A 1 -12.06 -18.14 2.76
N ASP A 2 -13.24 -17.58 2.62
CA ASP A 2 -14.01 -17.68 1.39
C ASP A 2 -13.77 -16.39 0.61
N GLY A 3 -13.49 -16.52 -0.70
CA GLY A 3 -13.32 -15.39 -1.60
C GLY A 3 -14.64 -14.78 -2.04
N VAL A 4 -14.63 -14.05 -3.15
CA VAL A 4 -15.81 -13.38 -3.72
C VAL A 4 -16.93 -14.37 -4.05
N ILE A 5 -16.54 -15.54 -4.54
CA ILE A 5 -17.44 -16.69 -4.67
C ILE A 5 -17.01 -17.72 -3.63
N PRO A 6 -17.87 -18.10 -2.68
CA PRO A 6 -17.51 -19.02 -1.60
C PRO A 6 -17.37 -20.45 -2.14
N THR A 7 -16.17 -20.83 -2.54
CA THR A 7 -15.83 -22.18 -3.03
C THR A 7 -14.82 -22.90 -2.17
N SER A 8 -14.36 -22.27 -1.07
CA SER A 8 -13.28 -22.76 -0.20
C SER A 8 -11.94 -22.96 -0.93
N GLN A 9 -11.75 -22.31 -2.08
CA GLN A 9 -10.50 -22.36 -2.83
C GLN A 9 -9.44 -21.42 -2.23
N ASP A 10 -9.85 -20.36 -1.53
CA ASP A 10 -8.96 -19.47 -0.81
C ASP A 10 -8.70 -19.97 0.59
N SER A 11 -7.45 -20.03 1.00
CA SER A 11 -7.10 -20.43 2.36
C SER A 11 -5.80 -19.80 2.82
N TYR A 12 -5.74 -19.50 4.13
CA TYR A 12 -4.54 -19.06 4.80
C TYR A 12 -4.35 -19.82 6.10
N ASN A 13 -3.20 -20.46 6.23
CA ASN A 13 -2.82 -21.16 7.45
C ASN A 13 -1.48 -20.62 7.93
N ARG A 14 -1.37 -20.31 9.22
CA ARG A 14 -0.14 -19.86 9.85
C ARG A 14 0.05 -20.54 11.19
N TYR A 15 1.26 -21.06 11.38
CA TYR A 15 1.71 -21.59 12.66
C TYR A 15 2.90 -20.76 13.13
N THR A 16 2.88 -20.34 14.38
CA THR A 16 3.93 -19.50 14.95
C THR A 16 4.37 -20.06 16.29
N LEU A 17 5.69 -20.22 16.45
CA LEU A 17 6.31 -20.52 17.72
C LEU A 17 7.17 -19.31 18.12
N ALA A 18 6.93 -18.78 19.31
CA ALA A 18 7.73 -17.70 19.89
C ALA A 18 8.26 -18.11 21.25
N THR A 19 9.57 -17.97 21.45
CA THR A 19 10.22 -18.21 22.74
C THR A 19 11.12 -17.05 23.11
N ARG A 20 11.19 -16.76 24.41
CA ARG A 20 12.07 -15.72 24.95
C ARG A 20 12.68 -16.23 26.25
N GLY A 21 13.94 -15.95 26.43
CA GLY A 21 14.65 -16.29 27.66
C GLY A 21 15.67 -15.21 28.02
N SER A 22 15.91 -15.04 29.30
CA SER A 22 17.02 -14.22 29.78
C SER A 22 17.60 -14.84 31.03
N HIS A 23 18.92 -14.78 31.15
CA HIS A 23 19.65 -15.24 32.33
C HIS A 23 20.69 -14.19 32.71
N GLN A 24 20.81 -13.91 33.99
CA GLN A 24 21.81 -13.00 34.51
C GLN A 24 22.73 -13.75 35.49
N ALA A 25 24.03 -13.66 35.27
CA ALA A 25 25.05 -14.21 36.12
C ALA A 25 26.08 -13.11 36.46
N GLY A 26 26.00 -12.58 37.68
CA GLY A 26 26.83 -11.46 38.12
C GLY A 26 26.64 -10.22 37.22
N LYS A 27 27.72 -9.77 36.60
CA LYS A 27 27.76 -8.61 35.71
C LYS A 27 27.28 -8.90 34.25
N VAL A 28 27.03 -10.15 33.92
CA VAL A 28 26.67 -10.58 32.58
C VAL A 28 25.18 -10.94 32.52
N LYS A 29 24.45 -10.37 31.54
CA LYS A 29 23.10 -10.76 31.24
C LYS A 29 23.00 -11.19 29.77
N VAL A 30 22.51 -12.40 29.55
CA VAL A 30 22.22 -12.93 28.21
C VAL A 30 20.73 -12.94 28.02
N SER A 31 20.26 -12.44 26.88
CA SER A 31 18.86 -12.47 26.50
C SER A 31 18.72 -12.97 25.07
N THR A 32 17.76 -13.84 24.83
CA THR A 32 17.47 -14.37 23.50
C THR A 32 15.95 -14.35 23.23
N SER A 33 15.59 -14.13 22.00
CA SER A 33 14.23 -14.33 21.51
C SER A 33 14.29 -14.97 20.14
N ILE A 34 13.45 -15.99 19.92
CA ILE A 34 13.37 -16.74 18.68
C ILE A 34 11.90 -16.82 18.30
N ASN A 35 11.60 -16.50 17.04
CA ASN A 35 10.27 -16.65 16.46
C ASN A 35 10.41 -17.43 15.16
N VAL A 36 9.59 -18.44 14.99
CA VAL A 36 9.50 -19.25 13.78
C VAL A 36 8.07 -19.26 13.31
N SER A 37 7.83 -19.00 12.02
CA SER A 37 6.51 -19.17 11.44
C SER A 37 6.56 -19.98 10.16
N ALA A 38 5.51 -20.78 9.95
CA ALA A 38 5.23 -21.51 8.74
C ALA A 38 3.86 -21.06 8.22
N GLU A 39 3.80 -20.60 6.98
CA GLU A 39 2.62 -20.08 6.35
C GLU A 39 2.32 -20.82 5.05
N LYS A 40 1.04 -21.07 4.78
CA LYS A 40 0.56 -21.58 3.50
C LYS A 40 -0.63 -20.73 3.09
N THR A 41 -0.53 -20.09 1.93
CA THR A 41 -1.61 -19.34 1.29
C THR A 41 -1.99 -20.07 0.02
N LYS A 42 -3.28 -20.25 -0.19
CA LYS A 42 -3.89 -20.60 -1.46
C LYS A 42 -4.81 -19.46 -1.83
N ALA A 43 -4.67 -18.89 -3.01
CA ALA A 43 -5.40 -17.72 -3.43
C ALA A 43 -5.72 -17.76 -4.93
N VAL A 44 -6.79 -17.07 -5.31
CA VAL A 44 -7.12 -16.80 -6.70
C VAL A 44 -6.36 -15.59 -7.22
N GLY A 45 -6.24 -15.48 -8.54
CA GLY A 45 -5.61 -14.33 -9.19
C GLY A 45 -6.33 -13.01 -8.86
N SER A 46 -5.55 -11.94 -8.78
CA SER A 46 -6.03 -10.58 -8.61
C SER A 46 -5.30 -9.63 -9.58
N GLY A 47 -5.91 -8.48 -9.85
CA GLY A 47 -5.38 -7.48 -10.79
C GLY A 47 -5.94 -7.63 -12.21
N GLN A 48 -5.65 -6.64 -13.04
CA GLN A 48 -6.15 -6.57 -14.42
C GLN A 48 -5.80 -7.83 -15.21
N GLY A 49 -6.80 -8.45 -15.81
CA GLY A 49 -6.64 -9.65 -16.64
C GLY A 49 -6.63 -10.99 -15.89
N ALA A 50 -6.37 -10.99 -14.57
CA ALA A 50 -6.34 -12.19 -13.74
C ALA A 50 -7.38 -12.18 -12.60
N SER A 51 -8.13 -11.09 -12.46
CA SER A 51 -9.08 -10.91 -11.37
C SER A 51 -10.36 -11.68 -11.62
N LEU A 52 -10.74 -12.49 -10.64
CA LEU A 52 -12.07 -13.11 -10.62
C LEU A 52 -13.19 -12.06 -10.63
N HIS A 53 -13.00 -10.91 -10.00
CA HIS A 53 -13.93 -9.79 -10.03
C HIS A 53 -14.22 -9.33 -11.44
N ARG A 54 -13.19 -9.22 -12.27
CA ARG A 54 -13.37 -8.85 -13.66
C ARG A 54 -14.30 -9.84 -14.38
N SER A 55 -14.05 -11.13 -14.21
CA SER A 55 -14.93 -12.15 -14.80
C SER A 55 -16.38 -12.04 -14.35
N LEU A 56 -16.63 -11.61 -13.09
CA LEU A 56 -17.97 -11.38 -12.56
C LEU A 56 -18.68 -10.17 -13.20
N TYR A 57 -17.93 -9.12 -13.53
CA TYR A 57 -18.50 -7.92 -14.19
C TYR A 57 -18.85 -8.17 -15.65
N GLU A 58 -18.25 -9.19 -16.26
CA GLU A 58 -18.54 -9.60 -17.65
C GLU A 58 -19.79 -10.47 -17.78
N ILE A 59 -20.31 -11.01 -16.69
CA ILE A 59 -21.52 -11.85 -16.72
C ILE A 59 -22.72 -10.99 -17.11
N ALA A 60 -23.46 -11.42 -18.13
CA ALA A 60 -24.71 -10.78 -18.47
C ALA A 60 -25.72 -10.87 -17.33
N ASN A 61 -26.51 -9.80 -17.11
CA ASN A 61 -27.40 -9.69 -15.95
C ASN A 61 -28.52 -10.74 -15.88
N ASP A 62 -28.80 -11.40 -16.96
CA ASP A 62 -29.79 -12.48 -17.09
C ASP A 62 -29.21 -13.89 -16.85
N ILE A 63 -27.90 -14.00 -16.62
CA ILE A 63 -27.23 -15.26 -16.31
C ILE A 63 -27.07 -15.38 -14.79
N SER A 64 -27.64 -16.45 -14.22
CA SER A 64 -27.49 -16.74 -12.79
C SER A 64 -26.10 -17.27 -12.49
N ILE A 65 -25.36 -16.56 -11.60
CA ILE A 65 -24.05 -17.01 -11.15
C ILE A 65 -24.10 -18.37 -10.41
N VAL A 66 -25.26 -18.74 -9.84
CA VAL A 66 -25.41 -20.01 -9.15
C VAL A 66 -25.41 -21.17 -10.14
N ASP A 67 -26.00 -20.97 -11.33
CA ASP A 67 -26.07 -21.98 -12.39
C ASP A 67 -24.70 -22.23 -13.03
N LEU A 68 -23.82 -21.23 -13.02
CA LEU A 68 -22.44 -21.32 -13.55
C LEU A 68 -21.56 -22.28 -12.74
N LYS A 69 -21.99 -22.70 -11.54
CA LYS A 69 -21.21 -23.61 -10.67
C LYS A 69 -20.89 -24.95 -11.35
N ASP A 70 -21.81 -25.45 -12.18
CA ASP A 70 -21.58 -26.61 -13.04
C ASP A 70 -20.94 -26.17 -14.36
N TYR A 71 -19.67 -25.80 -14.28
CA TYR A 71 -18.89 -25.30 -15.44
C TYR A 71 -18.56 -26.39 -16.49
N ASN A 72 -18.93 -27.64 -16.23
CA ASN A 72 -18.86 -28.73 -17.23
C ASN A 72 -20.19 -28.92 -17.97
N ASN A 73 -21.27 -28.25 -17.54
CA ASN A 73 -22.54 -28.27 -18.21
C ASN A 73 -22.41 -27.73 -19.64
N LYS A 74 -23.09 -28.35 -20.60
CA LYS A 74 -23.05 -27.97 -22.03
C LYS A 74 -23.37 -26.50 -22.33
N PHE A 75 -24.07 -25.79 -21.42
CA PHE A 75 -24.38 -24.36 -21.58
C PHE A 75 -23.39 -23.44 -20.88
N HIS A 76 -22.54 -23.97 -20.00
CA HIS A 76 -21.67 -23.19 -19.12
C HIS A 76 -20.17 -23.57 -19.25
N ASN A 77 -19.88 -24.57 -20.10
CA ASN A 77 -18.52 -25.01 -20.39
C ASN A 77 -17.78 -23.99 -21.28
N LEU A 78 -16.49 -24.25 -21.54
CA LEU A 78 -15.65 -23.38 -22.36
C LEU A 78 -16.22 -23.12 -23.77
N ASP A 79 -16.89 -24.11 -24.36
CA ASP A 79 -17.43 -24.04 -25.71
C ASP A 79 -18.65 -23.13 -25.85
N ASN A 80 -19.45 -22.98 -24.77
CA ASN A 80 -20.78 -22.40 -24.88
C ASN A 80 -21.10 -21.33 -23.84
N TYR A 81 -20.21 -21.08 -22.84
CA TYR A 81 -20.42 -20.01 -21.88
C TYR A 81 -20.46 -18.66 -22.57
N PHE A 82 -21.60 -17.97 -22.43
CA PHE A 82 -21.81 -16.68 -23.11
C PHE A 82 -21.03 -15.55 -22.43
N THR A 83 -19.98 -15.09 -23.09
CA THR A 83 -19.14 -13.96 -22.68
C THR A 83 -18.39 -13.44 -23.90
N TYR A 84 -17.99 -12.16 -23.88
CA TYR A 84 -17.16 -11.60 -24.94
C TYR A 84 -15.69 -11.99 -24.85
N TYR A 85 -15.14 -12.12 -23.62
CA TYR A 85 -13.68 -12.24 -23.41
C TYR A 85 -13.28 -13.14 -22.26
N GLY A 86 -14.22 -13.57 -21.43
CA GLY A 86 -13.93 -14.29 -20.23
C GLY A 86 -14.27 -15.77 -20.29
N THR A 87 -13.88 -16.49 -19.29
CA THR A 87 -14.32 -17.86 -19.03
C THR A 87 -15.22 -17.91 -17.82
N ASN A 88 -15.99 -19.00 -17.68
CA ASN A 88 -16.81 -19.23 -16.50
C ASN A 88 -15.99 -19.00 -15.22
N PRO A 89 -16.42 -18.12 -14.28
CA PRO A 89 -15.65 -17.79 -13.08
C PRO A 89 -15.39 -19.01 -12.19
N TYR A 90 -16.24 -20.00 -12.16
CA TYR A 90 -15.98 -21.26 -11.43
C TYR A 90 -14.91 -22.11 -12.11
N TYR A 91 -14.83 -22.10 -13.44
CA TYR A 91 -13.68 -22.71 -14.14
C TYR A 91 -12.37 -22.07 -13.69
N VAL A 92 -12.30 -20.72 -13.70
CA VAL A 92 -11.12 -19.98 -13.24
C VAL A 92 -10.75 -20.33 -11.80
N LEU A 93 -11.75 -20.46 -10.90
CA LEU A 93 -11.51 -20.79 -9.51
C LEU A 93 -11.00 -22.20 -9.27
N HIS A 94 -11.46 -23.18 -10.08
CA HIS A 94 -11.14 -24.58 -9.87
C HIS A 94 -9.92 -25.03 -10.64
N GLU A 95 -9.72 -24.49 -11.86
CA GLU A 95 -8.67 -24.94 -12.76
C GLU A 95 -7.40 -24.07 -12.70
N ASN A 96 -7.50 -22.81 -12.26
CA ASN A 96 -6.35 -21.96 -12.03
C ASN A 96 -5.97 -21.92 -10.54
N GLY A 97 -4.70 -21.68 -10.26
CA GLY A 97 -4.28 -21.66 -8.85
C GLY A 97 -2.96 -20.95 -8.58
N ALA A 98 -2.88 -20.42 -7.36
CA ALA A 98 -1.64 -19.92 -6.79
C ALA A 98 -1.50 -20.44 -5.38
N VAL A 99 -0.40 -21.14 -5.10
CA VAL A 99 -0.05 -21.65 -3.78
C VAL A 99 1.29 -21.11 -3.36
N GLN A 100 1.33 -20.40 -2.23
CA GLN A 100 2.57 -19.94 -1.63
C GLN A 100 2.80 -20.64 -0.30
N ARG A 101 4.02 -21.11 -0.08
CA ARG A 101 4.53 -21.63 1.19
C ARG A 101 5.69 -20.75 1.62
N LYS A 102 5.60 -20.23 2.86
CA LYS A 102 6.60 -19.34 3.41
C LYS A 102 7.04 -19.83 4.79
N TYR A 103 8.33 -19.83 5.01
CA TYR A 103 8.95 -20.12 6.29
C TYR A 103 9.78 -18.91 6.70
N LYS A 104 9.56 -18.44 7.91
CA LYS A 104 10.28 -17.30 8.45
C LYS A 104 10.86 -17.64 9.81
N PHE A 105 12.13 -17.34 9.96
CA PHE A 105 12.86 -17.34 11.22
C PHE A 105 13.34 -15.94 11.49
N PHE A 106 13.05 -15.40 12.68
CA PHE A 106 13.73 -14.21 13.14
C PHE A 106 14.05 -14.32 14.61
N GLY A 107 15.25 -13.85 14.96
CA GLY A 107 15.74 -13.98 16.32
C GLY A 107 16.67 -12.85 16.72
N LYS A 108 16.79 -12.71 18.03
CA LYS A 108 17.71 -11.77 18.66
C LYS A 108 18.50 -12.50 19.74
N PHE A 109 19.81 -12.27 19.72
CA PHE A 109 20.73 -12.57 20.82
C PHE A 109 21.27 -11.25 21.35
N GLN A 110 21.29 -11.06 22.67
CA GLN A 110 21.82 -9.86 23.32
C GLN A 110 22.66 -10.27 24.51
N LEU A 111 23.85 -9.70 24.57
CA LEU A 111 24.79 -9.82 25.67
C LEU A 111 24.97 -8.42 26.28
N ASP A 112 24.59 -8.26 27.53
CA ASP A 112 24.82 -7.07 28.32
C ASP A 112 25.92 -7.36 29.35
N TYR A 113 26.88 -6.46 29.49
CA TYR A 113 27.96 -6.53 30.49
C TYR A 113 28.05 -5.24 31.27
N ASP A 114 27.80 -5.31 32.57
CA ASP A 114 27.95 -4.19 33.50
C ASP A 114 29.44 -3.97 33.79
N VAL A 115 30.10 -3.13 32.96
CA VAL A 115 31.53 -2.81 33.09
C VAL A 115 31.79 -2.13 34.44
N LEU A 116 31.02 -1.05 34.71
CA LEU A 116 30.96 -0.30 35.96
C LEU A 116 29.50 -0.18 36.36
N LYS A 117 29.25 0.39 37.54
CA LYS A 117 27.89 0.64 38.04
C LYS A 117 27.08 1.55 37.09
N GLU A 118 27.75 2.53 36.50
CA GLU A 118 27.16 3.50 35.56
C GLU A 118 27.40 3.15 34.07
N LEU A 119 28.30 2.22 33.76
CA LEU A 119 28.70 1.91 32.37
C LEU A 119 28.36 0.48 32.01
N LYS A 120 27.54 0.32 30.97
CA LYS A 120 27.12 -0.94 30.40
C LYS A 120 27.60 -1.06 28.96
N ALA A 121 28.19 -2.18 28.61
CA ALA A 121 28.46 -2.60 27.22
C ALA A 121 27.40 -3.60 26.78
N THR A 122 26.82 -3.38 25.60
CA THR A 122 25.81 -4.26 25.00
C THR A 122 26.23 -4.64 23.61
N TYR A 123 26.22 -5.94 23.34
CA TYR A 123 26.25 -6.46 21.97
C TYR A 123 24.92 -7.10 21.65
N ARG A 124 24.33 -6.71 20.52
CA ARG A 124 23.08 -7.26 20.02
C ARG A 124 23.27 -7.78 18.60
N PHE A 125 22.91 -9.04 18.40
CA PHE A 125 22.82 -9.68 17.10
C PHE A 125 21.35 -9.95 16.78
N GLY A 126 20.89 -9.49 15.62
CA GLY A 126 19.58 -9.81 15.05
C GLY A 126 19.74 -10.55 13.73
N GLY A 127 18.99 -11.63 13.55
CA GLY A 127 18.92 -12.36 12.30
C GLY A 127 17.47 -12.56 11.88
N ASP A 128 17.20 -12.28 10.61
CA ASP A 128 15.91 -12.56 9.94
C ASP A 128 16.21 -13.37 8.68
N TYR A 129 15.57 -14.51 8.54
CA TYR A 129 15.65 -15.37 7.36
C TYR A 129 14.26 -15.77 6.94
N GLU A 130 13.94 -15.51 5.68
CA GLU A 130 12.67 -15.89 5.06
C GLU A 130 12.95 -16.66 3.78
N THR A 131 12.31 -17.81 3.62
CA THR A 131 12.24 -18.52 2.34
C THR A 131 10.79 -18.74 1.95
N SER A 132 10.48 -18.46 0.69
CA SER A 132 9.15 -18.70 0.12
C SER A 132 9.25 -19.44 -1.20
N ARG A 133 8.30 -20.35 -1.41
CA ARG A 133 8.05 -21.00 -2.69
C ARG A 133 6.63 -20.70 -3.12
N SER A 134 6.48 -20.22 -4.34
CA SER A 134 5.19 -19.98 -4.99
C SER A 134 5.06 -20.87 -6.21
N ASP A 135 3.93 -21.56 -6.30
CA ASP A 135 3.54 -22.38 -7.45
C ASP A 135 2.28 -21.72 -8.04
N THR A 136 2.32 -21.25 -9.30
CA THR A 136 1.18 -20.63 -9.98
C THR A 136 0.92 -21.33 -11.29
N HIS A 137 -0.35 -21.55 -11.62
CA HIS A 137 -0.72 -22.13 -12.91
C HIS A 137 -2.01 -21.53 -13.46
N ILE A 138 -2.09 -21.49 -14.78
CA ILE A 138 -3.28 -21.25 -15.55
C ILE A 138 -3.50 -22.50 -16.42
N ALA A 139 -4.71 -23.06 -16.35
CA ALA A 139 -5.07 -24.23 -17.13
C ALA A 139 -5.14 -23.89 -18.61
N PRO A 140 -4.70 -24.78 -19.50
CA PRO A 140 -4.92 -24.61 -20.92
C PRO A 140 -6.41 -24.70 -21.24
N THR A 141 -6.90 -23.81 -22.10
CA THR A 141 -8.26 -23.86 -22.63
C THR A 141 -8.24 -24.31 -24.07
N GLN A 142 -9.15 -25.19 -24.42
CA GLN A 142 -9.38 -25.63 -25.80
C GLN A 142 -10.85 -25.40 -26.11
N ILE A 143 -11.12 -24.78 -27.22
CA ILE A 143 -12.46 -24.51 -27.72
C ILE A 143 -12.73 -25.48 -28.88
N THR A 144 -13.86 -26.16 -28.84
CA THR A 144 -14.23 -27.13 -29.89
C THR A 144 -14.58 -26.37 -31.16
N GLU A 145 -13.98 -26.77 -32.29
CA GLU A 145 -14.28 -26.21 -33.62
C GLU A 145 -15.78 -26.28 -33.90
N GLY A 146 -16.36 -25.17 -34.33
CA GLY A 146 -17.79 -25.03 -34.62
C GLY A 146 -18.69 -24.85 -33.39
N SER A 147 -18.13 -24.72 -32.18
CA SER A 147 -18.87 -24.34 -30.97
C SER A 147 -19.24 -22.86 -30.95
N ASN A 148 -20.07 -22.42 -29.99
CA ASN A 148 -20.48 -21.01 -29.90
C ASN A 148 -19.32 -20.06 -29.61
N ASN A 149 -18.27 -20.53 -28.96
CA ASN A 149 -17.10 -19.72 -28.58
C ASN A 149 -15.93 -19.85 -29.55
N ASP A 150 -16.08 -20.68 -30.61
CA ASP A 150 -15.05 -20.84 -31.62
C ASP A 150 -14.84 -19.52 -32.38
N GLY A 151 -13.61 -19.05 -32.41
CA GLY A 151 -13.22 -17.76 -33.01
C GLY A 151 -13.58 -16.51 -32.17
N TYR A 152 -14.32 -16.66 -31.08
CA TYR A 152 -14.69 -15.53 -30.18
C TYR A 152 -13.87 -15.50 -28.89
N VAL A 153 -13.64 -16.65 -28.26
CA VAL A 153 -12.84 -16.77 -27.05
C VAL A 153 -11.42 -17.20 -27.41
N THR A 154 -10.43 -16.46 -26.94
CA THR A 154 -9.02 -16.80 -27.19
C THR A 154 -8.62 -18.03 -26.36
N GLU A 155 -8.15 -19.07 -27.05
CA GLU A 155 -7.56 -20.23 -26.41
C GLU A 155 -6.27 -19.85 -25.65
N VAL A 156 -6.10 -20.39 -24.48
CA VAL A 156 -4.92 -20.21 -23.64
C VAL A 156 -4.12 -21.52 -23.61
N ALA A 157 -2.87 -21.45 -24.01
CA ALA A 157 -1.99 -22.62 -24.00
C ALA A 157 -1.62 -23.11 -22.58
N GLY A 158 -2.10 -22.40 -21.56
CA GLY A 158 -1.78 -22.64 -20.17
C GLY A 158 -0.35 -22.24 -19.79
N ASN A 159 -0.15 -22.01 -18.52
CA ASN A 159 1.20 -21.76 -17.99
C ASN A 159 1.41 -22.37 -16.62
N TYR A 160 2.67 -22.56 -16.26
CA TYR A 160 3.08 -22.92 -14.92
C TYR A 160 4.36 -22.16 -14.56
N THR A 161 4.37 -21.57 -13.38
CA THR A 161 5.54 -20.87 -12.85
C THR A 161 5.83 -21.33 -11.43
N GLU A 162 7.07 -21.78 -11.18
CA GLU A 162 7.61 -21.99 -9.84
C GLU A 162 8.61 -20.89 -9.53
N LYS A 163 8.44 -20.24 -8.36
CA LYS A 163 9.31 -19.16 -7.91
C LYS A 163 9.77 -19.42 -6.49
N ARG A 164 11.08 -19.31 -6.26
CA ARG A 164 11.71 -19.40 -4.94
C ARG A 164 12.38 -18.08 -4.61
N ILE A 165 12.06 -17.55 -3.43
CA ILE A 165 12.66 -16.33 -2.91
C ILE A 165 13.27 -16.62 -1.55
N GLU A 166 14.50 -16.13 -1.37
CA GLU A 166 15.20 -16.13 -0.09
C GLU A 166 15.56 -14.69 0.29
N ARG A 167 15.25 -14.32 1.52
CA ARG A 167 15.62 -13.03 2.11
C ARG A 167 16.36 -13.29 3.40
N MET A 168 17.50 -12.64 3.57
CA MET A 168 18.28 -12.69 4.79
C MET A 168 18.65 -11.27 5.22
N GLN A 169 18.47 -10.98 6.49
CA GLN A 169 18.94 -9.74 7.09
C GLN A 169 19.72 -10.09 8.35
N LEU A 170 20.94 -9.57 8.45
CA LEU A 170 21.78 -9.65 9.63
C LEU A 170 22.00 -8.23 10.16
N ASN A 171 21.90 -8.08 11.47
CA ASN A 171 22.08 -6.81 12.14
C ASN A 171 22.97 -6.99 13.38
N HIS A 172 24.02 -6.21 13.48
CA HIS A 172 24.96 -6.16 14.59
C HIS A 172 24.92 -4.77 15.21
N ASP A 173 24.69 -4.69 16.51
CA ASP A 173 24.77 -3.46 17.30
C ASP A 173 25.76 -3.63 18.46
N PHE A 174 26.73 -2.73 18.54
CA PHE A 174 27.58 -2.54 19.71
C PHE A 174 27.23 -1.20 20.36
N MET A 175 26.93 -1.22 21.63
CA MET A 175 26.50 -0.04 22.38
C MET A 175 27.26 0.09 23.70
N LEU A 176 27.68 1.29 24.01
CA LEU A 176 28.13 1.68 25.32
C LEU A 176 27.09 2.64 25.92
N SER A 177 26.51 2.29 27.06
CA SER A 177 25.52 3.11 27.76
C SER A 177 26.10 3.56 29.09
N TYR A 178 26.15 4.86 29.27
CA TYR A 178 26.58 5.50 30.51
C TYR A 178 25.40 6.25 31.13
N ASN A 179 25.12 6.01 32.41
CA ASN A 179 24.06 6.70 33.17
C ASN A 179 24.63 7.19 34.49
N HIS A 180 24.48 8.47 34.78
CA HIS A 180 24.96 9.07 36.00
C HIS A 180 24.03 10.19 36.50
N ASN A 181 23.82 10.25 37.79
CA ASN A 181 23.10 11.34 38.46
C ASN A 181 24.08 12.24 39.18
N PHE A 182 24.14 13.51 38.80
CA PHE A 182 24.94 14.53 39.43
C PHE A 182 24.09 15.20 40.53
N GLY A 183 24.15 14.64 41.76
CA GLY A 183 23.28 15.05 42.84
C GLY A 183 21.81 14.67 42.58
N GLU A 184 20.90 15.49 43.13
CA GLU A 184 19.45 15.30 42.98
C GLU A 184 18.85 16.07 41.75
N ASP A 185 19.64 16.98 41.20
CA ASP A 185 19.12 17.93 40.20
C ASP A 185 19.40 17.57 38.77
N LEU A 186 20.46 16.81 38.47
CA LEU A 186 20.86 16.57 37.07
C LEU A 186 21.11 15.08 36.82
N SER A 187 20.45 14.53 35.81
CA SER A 187 20.67 13.19 35.27
C SER A 187 21.27 13.25 33.88
N LEU A 188 22.20 12.35 33.58
CA LEU A 188 22.82 12.19 32.26
C LEU A 188 22.77 10.72 31.87
N GLY A 189 22.15 10.45 30.73
CA GLY A 189 22.24 9.18 30.02
C GLY A 189 22.91 9.37 28.68
N VAL A 190 23.94 8.59 28.35
CA VAL A 190 24.60 8.63 27.04
C VAL A 190 24.67 7.22 26.47
N ILE A 191 24.29 7.06 25.26
CA ILE A 191 24.47 5.84 24.46
C ILE A 191 25.31 6.21 23.24
N ALA A 192 26.44 5.53 23.06
CA ALA A 192 27.21 5.57 21.82
C ALA A 192 27.23 4.18 21.21
N GLY A 193 26.99 4.08 19.91
CA GLY A 193 26.84 2.79 19.27
C GLY A 193 27.33 2.73 17.83
N PHE A 194 27.64 1.50 17.43
CA PHE A 194 28.00 1.11 16.08
C PHE A 194 27.02 0.07 15.58
N ASN A 195 26.45 0.28 14.41
CA ASN A 195 25.51 -0.63 13.75
C ASN A 195 26.06 -1.10 12.41
N ALA A 196 25.92 -2.39 12.12
CA ALA A 196 26.18 -2.95 10.80
C ALA A 196 25.00 -3.84 10.37
N ASN A 197 24.43 -3.53 9.22
CA ASN A 197 23.28 -4.23 8.64
C ASN A 197 23.62 -4.75 7.26
N GLU A 198 23.37 -6.03 7.02
CA GLU A 198 23.47 -6.65 5.70
C GLU A 198 22.13 -7.28 5.32
N ARG A 199 21.63 -6.97 4.12
CA ARG A 199 20.46 -7.57 3.52
C ARG A 199 20.84 -8.28 2.24
N LYS A 200 20.42 -9.55 2.13
CA LYS A 200 20.58 -10.36 0.92
C LYS A 200 19.22 -10.79 0.41
N TYR A 201 19.08 -10.75 -0.88
CA TYR A 201 17.91 -11.21 -1.61
C TYR A 201 18.38 -12.15 -2.73
N SER A 202 17.72 -13.29 -2.85
CA SER A 202 17.92 -14.25 -3.94
C SER A 202 16.58 -14.72 -4.45
N GLU A 203 16.41 -14.69 -5.76
CA GLU A 203 15.22 -15.16 -6.45
C GLU A 203 15.64 -16.11 -7.57
N LEU A 204 14.95 -17.22 -7.68
CA LEU A 204 15.03 -18.17 -8.78
C LEU A 204 13.61 -18.47 -9.24
N SER A 205 13.31 -18.27 -10.52
CA SER A 205 12.04 -18.64 -11.13
C SER A 205 12.25 -19.51 -12.36
N GLY A 206 11.31 -20.41 -12.58
CA GLY A 206 11.16 -21.17 -13.80
C GLY A 206 9.72 -21.06 -14.27
N SER A 207 9.51 -20.87 -15.57
CA SER A 207 8.18 -20.75 -16.16
C SER A 207 8.07 -21.49 -17.49
N VAL A 208 6.88 -22.02 -17.75
CA VAL A 208 6.52 -22.60 -19.05
C VAL A 208 5.19 -21.98 -19.47
N ASN A 209 5.08 -21.61 -20.75
CA ASN A 209 3.95 -20.88 -21.31
C ASN A 209 3.05 -21.74 -22.22
N SER A 210 3.29 -23.04 -22.29
CA SER A 210 2.49 -23.96 -23.09
C SER A 210 2.50 -25.33 -22.45
N ILE A 211 1.42 -25.70 -21.79
CA ILE A 211 1.23 -26.97 -21.11
C ILE A 211 0.90 -28.04 -22.13
N ASP A 212 1.63 -29.15 -22.11
CA ASP A 212 1.40 -30.27 -23.03
C ASP A 212 0.30 -31.21 -22.54
N VAL A 213 0.35 -31.60 -21.27
CA VAL A 213 -0.65 -32.48 -20.65
C VAL A 213 -1.47 -31.66 -19.65
N PRO A 214 -2.77 -31.39 -19.92
CA PRO A 214 -3.65 -30.66 -19.01
C PRO A 214 -3.70 -31.31 -17.61
N GLY A 215 -3.78 -30.47 -16.56
CA GLY A 215 -3.87 -30.93 -15.16
C GLY A 215 -2.53 -31.40 -14.54
N PHE A 216 -1.46 -31.49 -15.31
CA PHE A 216 -0.12 -31.79 -14.80
C PHE A 216 0.78 -30.55 -14.86
N TYR A 217 0.95 -29.87 -13.73
CA TYR A 217 1.71 -28.62 -13.63
C TYR A 217 3.14 -28.87 -13.16
N ASN A 218 4.06 -28.87 -14.12
CA ASN A 218 5.49 -29.13 -13.91
C ASN A 218 6.30 -28.41 -15.01
N LEU A 219 7.52 -27.96 -14.67
CA LEU A 219 8.41 -27.26 -15.60
C LEU A 219 8.85 -28.11 -16.80
N THR A 220 8.73 -29.44 -16.70
CA THR A 220 9.02 -30.35 -17.81
C THR A 220 7.81 -30.65 -18.71
N ASN A 221 6.60 -30.25 -18.28
CA ASN A 221 5.38 -30.45 -19.03
C ASN A 221 5.09 -29.25 -19.93
N SER A 222 5.87 -29.11 -20.99
CA SER A 222 5.76 -28.00 -21.91
C SER A 222 6.19 -28.37 -23.31
N ARG A 223 5.54 -27.81 -24.30
CA ARG A 223 5.90 -27.90 -25.72
C ARG A 223 7.12 -27.04 -26.07
N GLN A 224 7.50 -26.12 -25.19
CA GLN A 224 8.66 -25.24 -25.34
C GLN A 224 9.59 -25.39 -24.14
N PRO A 225 10.90 -25.11 -24.28
CA PRO A 225 11.81 -25.10 -23.16
C PRO A 225 11.38 -24.16 -22.06
N ALA A 226 11.55 -24.57 -20.80
CA ALA A 226 11.28 -23.71 -19.66
C ALA A 226 12.21 -22.49 -19.65
N VAL A 227 11.66 -21.32 -19.40
CA VAL A 227 12.42 -20.09 -19.17
C VAL A 227 12.81 -20.04 -17.70
N SER A 228 14.08 -19.81 -17.42
CA SER A 228 14.58 -19.65 -16.06
C SER A 228 15.19 -18.28 -15.86
N GLU A 229 14.88 -17.67 -14.71
CA GLU A 229 15.41 -16.36 -14.32
C GLU A 229 16.03 -16.44 -12.93
N GLN A 230 17.14 -15.74 -12.74
CA GLN A 230 17.79 -15.62 -11.44
C GLN A 230 18.16 -14.17 -11.15
N TYR A 231 17.85 -13.73 -9.92
CA TYR A 231 18.23 -12.42 -9.43
C TYR A 231 18.85 -12.55 -8.03
N LYS A 232 19.97 -11.84 -7.81
CA LYS A 232 20.63 -11.75 -6.50
C LYS A 232 21.00 -10.31 -6.21
N SER A 233 20.85 -9.91 -4.95
CA SER A 233 21.29 -8.60 -4.51
C SER A 233 21.78 -8.60 -3.07
N THR A 234 22.68 -7.66 -2.77
CA THR A 234 23.19 -7.43 -1.43
C THR A 234 23.26 -5.94 -1.16
N ARG A 235 22.70 -5.51 -0.02
CA ARG A 235 22.78 -4.14 0.49
C ARG A 235 23.44 -4.17 1.85
N ARG A 236 24.37 -3.23 2.08
CA ARG A 236 25.05 -3.03 3.35
C ARG A 236 24.90 -1.60 3.82
N LEU A 237 24.63 -1.45 5.11
CA LEU A 237 24.54 -0.17 5.79
C LEU A 237 25.37 -0.27 7.08
N VAL A 238 26.25 0.68 7.28
CA VAL A 238 27.05 0.82 8.52
C VAL A 238 26.76 2.17 9.11
N GLY A 239 26.55 2.24 10.44
CA GLY A 239 26.22 3.47 11.12
C GLY A 239 26.95 3.64 12.43
N LEU A 240 27.38 4.88 12.72
CA LEU A 240 27.77 5.32 14.05
C LEU A 240 26.69 6.26 14.58
N TYR A 241 26.32 6.08 15.85
CA TYR A 241 25.28 6.89 16.45
C TYR A 241 25.57 7.20 17.93
N MET A 242 24.98 8.29 18.35
CA MET A 242 25.00 8.73 19.75
C MET A 242 23.63 9.26 20.14
N ASN A 243 23.22 8.97 21.36
CA ASN A 243 22.08 9.57 22.05
C ASN A 243 22.54 10.09 23.40
N ALA A 244 22.17 11.32 23.76
CA ALA A 244 22.44 11.90 25.06
C ALA A 244 21.14 12.48 25.64
N ASP A 245 20.74 11.98 26.80
CA ASP A 245 19.57 12.40 27.54
C ASP A 245 20.03 13.16 28.80
N LEU A 246 19.66 14.43 28.88
CA LEU A 246 19.90 15.32 30.02
C LEU A 246 18.58 15.59 30.71
N GLY A 247 18.45 15.21 31.99
CA GLY A 247 17.28 15.51 32.82
C GLY A 247 17.64 16.51 33.90
N PHE A 248 16.86 17.57 34.05
CA PHE A 248 17.00 18.55 35.08
C PHE A 248 15.77 18.57 36.00
N ARG A 249 15.97 18.21 37.25
CA ARG A 249 14.95 18.22 38.29
C ARG A 249 13.66 17.48 37.94
N ASP A 250 13.75 16.42 37.15
CA ASP A 250 12.63 15.58 36.66
C ASP A 250 11.50 16.31 35.95
N TYR A 251 11.67 17.60 35.60
CA TYR A 251 10.67 18.35 34.84
C TYR A 251 11.16 18.91 33.49
N LEU A 252 12.50 18.98 33.29
CA LEU A 252 13.06 19.45 32.02
C LEU A 252 14.03 18.40 31.48
N TYR A 253 13.79 17.98 30.23
CA TYR A 253 14.61 16.96 29.56
C TYR A 253 15.06 17.45 28.20
N LEU A 254 16.35 17.28 27.94
CA LEU A 254 16.94 17.53 26.62
C LEU A 254 17.53 16.22 26.10
N THR A 255 17.00 15.72 24.97
CA THR A 255 17.57 14.60 24.23
C THR A 255 18.29 15.11 23.01
N LEU A 256 19.56 14.72 22.84
CA LEU A 256 20.38 15.01 21.67
C LEU A 256 20.70 13.70 20.95
N THR A 257 20.47 13.64 19.65
CA THR A 257 20.79 12.49 18.82
C THR A 257 21.70 12.89 17.66
N ALA A 258 22.62 12.02 17.32
CA ALA A 258 23.47 12.20 16.13
C ALA A 258 23.73 10.83 15.52
N ARG A 259 23.61 10.73 14.20
CA ARG A 259 23.92 9.50 13.48
C ARG A 259 24.58 9.82 12.13
N ASN A 260 25.58 9.01 11.77
CA ASN A 260 26.15 8.99 10.44
C ASN A 260 26.05 7.59 9.87
N ASP A 261 25.48 7.45 8.71
CA ASP A 261 25.38 6.20 7.96
C ASP A 261 26.25 6.19 6.71
N TRP A 262 26.76 5.01 6.35
CA TRP A 262 27.46 4.72 5.10
C TRP A 262 26.70 3.61 4.39
N SER A 263 26.19 3.90 3.19
CA SER A 263 25.40 2.96 2.39
C SER A 263 26.16 2.44 1.17
N SER A 264 26.03 1.15 0.89
CA SER A 264 26.55 0.53 -0.32
C SER A 264 25.76 0.83 -1.59
N THR A 265 24.59 1.48 -1.48
CA THR A 265 23.72 1.81 -2.62
C THR A 265 24.01 3.18 -3.24
N LEU A 266 24.85 3.98 -2.58
CA LEU A 266 25.26 5.31 -3.02
C LEU A 266 26.68 5.33 -3.57
N PRO A 267 27.02 6.31 -4.43
CA PRO A 267 28.38 6.48 -4.93
C PRO A 267 29.36 6.76 -3.78
N GLN A 268 30.59 6.26 -3.87
CA GLN A 268 31.59 6.37 -2.81
C GLN A 268 31.77 7.81 -2.26
N LYS A 269 31.65 8.83 -3.11
CA LYS A 269 31.78 10.24 -2.71
C LYS A 269 30.57 10.77 -1.94
N ASN A 270 29.41 10.13 -2.04
CA ASN A 270 28.14 10.55 -1.42
C ASN A 270 27.53 9.44 -0.53
N ASN A 271 28.26 8.37 -0.22
CA ASN A 271 27.72 7.23 0.53
C ASN A 271 27.57 7.50 2.03
N SER A 272 28.19 8.57 2.53
CA SER A 272 28.13 8.99 3.94
C SER A 272 27.17 10.15 4.11
N TYR A 273 26.26 10.03 5.07
CA TYR A 273 25.32 11.08 5.40
C TYR A 273 25.06 11.16 6.91
N PHE A 274 25.15 12.39 7.40
CA PHE A 274 25.00 12.73 8.82
C PHE A 274 23.66 13.38 9.08
N TYR A 275 23.02 13.00 10.18
CA TYR A 275 21.74 13.56 10.58
C TYR A 275 21.61 13.66 12.10
N PRO A 276 21.52 14.91 12.62
CA PRO A 276 21.31 15.21 14.02
C PRO A 276 19.84 15.33 14.39
N GLY A 277 19.56 15.29 15.70
CA GLY A 277 18.27 15.62 16.27
C GLY A 277 18.38 16.17 17.69
N ALA A 278 17.42 16.97 18.06
CA ALA A 278 17.28 17.51 19.41
C ALA A 278 15.81 17.56 19.81
N THR A 279 15.50 17.12 21.04
CA THR A 279 14.15 17.21 21.60
C THR A 279 14.22 17.81 23.00
N LEU A 280 13.44 18.86 23.23
CA LEU A 280 13.25 19.46 24.54
C LEU A 280 11.84 19.10 25.04
N SER A 281 11.76 18.53 26.25
CA SER A 281 10.51 18.18 26.90
C SER A 281 10.41 18.88 28.24
N PHE A 282 9.28 19.51 28.53
CA PHE A 282 9.01 20.22 29.77
C PHE A 282 7.72 19.70 30.42
N LEU A 283 7.84 19.11 31.61
CA LEU A 283 6.73 18.62 32.42
C LEU A 283 6.24 19.78 33.29
N LEU A 284 5.20 20.44 32.86
CA LEU A 284 4.66 21.63 33.51
C LEU A 284 4.09 21.30 34.91
N THR A 285 3.40 20.17 35.04
CA THR A 285 2.85 19.71 36.33
C THR A 285 3.94 19.49 37.35
N ASP A 286 5.00 18.77 37.00
CA ASP A 286 6.10 18.46 37.94
C ASP A 286 6.86 19.72 38.33
N PHE A 287 7.03 20.67 37.41
CA PHE A 287 7.59 21.98 37.70
C PHE A 287 6.73 22.76 38.70
N LEU A 288 5.40 22.83 38.49
CA LEU A 288 4.47 23.55 39.37
C LEU A 288 4.42 22.90 40.76
N GLU A 289 4.36 21.59 40.85
CA GLU A 289 4.35 20.84 42.11
C GLU A 289 5.62 21.08 42.91
N LYS A 290 6.80 21.08 42.28
CA LYS A 290 8.08 21.43 42.91
C LYS A 290 8.14 22.88 43.40
N LYS A 291 7.31 23.76 42.84
CA LYS A 291 7.14 25.15 43.31
C LYS A 291 6.04 25.28 44.36
N GLY A 292 5.44 24.17 44.79
CA GLY A 292 4.36 24.18 45.79
C GLY A 292 3.02 24.69 45.24
N VAL A 293 2.88 24.76 43.92
CA VAL A 293 1.64 25.17 43.25
C VAL A 293 0.74 23.96 43.02
N ASN A 294 -0.47 24.02 43.56
CA ASN A 294 -1.46 22.97 43.30
C ASN A 294 -1.97 23.09 41.87
N THR A 295 -1.85 22.03 41.07
CA THR A 295 -2.27 21.98 39.67
C THR A 295 -3.78 21.86 39.48
N GLY A 296 -4.54 21.64 40.58
CA GLY A 296 -6.01 21.63 40.58
C GLY A 296 -6.62 20.51 39.73
N ILE A 297 -7.22 20.88 38.62
CA ILE A 297 -7.86 19.93 37.72
C ILE A 297 -6.91 19.33 36.68
N VAL A 298 -5.66 19.81 36.59
CA VAL A 298 -4.65 19.35 35.64
C VAL A 298 -3.83 18.25 36.33
N ASP A 299 -4.01 17.01 35.90
CA ASP A 299 -3.33 15.85 36.44
C ASP A 299 -1.92 15.65 35.88
N PHE A 300 -1.74 16.05 34.63
CA PHE A 300 -0.50 15.96 33.89
C PHE A 300 -0.48 16.98 32.74
N ALA A 301 0.65 17.66 32.55
CA ALA A 301 0.85 18.52 31.37
C ALA A 301 2.33 18.51 30.97
N LYS A 302 2.59 18.19 29.71
CA LYS A 302 3.91 18.11 29.08
C LYS A 302 3.92 18.84 27.75
N MET A 303 4.91 19.66 27.53
CA MET A 303 5.19 20.30 26.25
C MET A 303 6.46 19.70 25.66
N ARG A 304 6.50 19.52 24.34
CA ARG A 304 7.67 19.07 23.61
C ARG A 304 7.93 19.92 22.37
N VAL A 305 9.20 20.15 22.10
CA VAL A 305 9.70 20.76 20.87
C VAL A 305 10.82 19.88 20.35
N ALA A 306 10.72 19.47 19.10
CA ALA A 306 11.71 18.60 18.48
C ALA A 306 12.14 19.15 17.11
N TYR A 307 13.41 18.98 16.82
CA TYR A 307 13.97 19.10 15.50
C TYR A 307 14.82 17.87 15.23
N GLY A 308 14.58 17.19 14.12
CA GLY A 308 15.34 16.01 13.76
C GLY A 308 15.57 15.94 12.24
N MET A 309 16.62 15.24 11.88
CA MET A 309 16.91 14.89 10.50
C MET A 309 16.95 13.36 10.36
N THR A 310 16.61 12.87 9.16
CA THR A 310 16.79 11.48 8.74
C THR A 310 17.30 11.43 7.33
N GLY A 311 18.15 10.43 7.04
CA GLY A 311 18.63 10.18 5.69
C GLY A 311 18.04 8.90 5.13
N ASN A 312 17.82 8.87 3.82
CA ASN A 312 17.43 7.69 3.07
C ASN A 312 18.37 7.49 1.88
N ASP A 313 18.81 6.26 1.65
CA ASP A 313 19.68 5.92 0.53
C ASP A 313 18.88 5.46 -0.69
N ALA A 314 19.58 5.28 -1.82
CA ALA A 314 19.00 4.86 -3.08
C ALA A 314 18.65 3.38 -3.11
N ASP A 315 17.81 2.98 -4.06
CA ASP A 315 17.63 1.60 -4.44
C ASP A 315 18.91 0.99 -5.02
N LEU A 316 18.97 -0.33 -5.01
CA LEU A 316 20.13 -1.08 -5.48
C LEU A 316 20.42 -0.81 -6.96
N TYR A 317 21.71 -0.62 -7.27
CA TYR A 317 22.21 -0.47 -8.64
C TYR A 317 21.74 0.79 -9.39
N TYR A 318 21.28 1.81 -8.70
CA TYR A 318 20.91 3.09 -9.30
C TYR A 318 22.12 3.93 -9.75
N VAL A 319 23.30 3.62 -9.22
CA VAL A 319 24.53 4.38 -9.48
C VAL A 319 25.28 3.96 -10.75
N TYR A 320 24.94 2.80 -11.33
CA TYR A 320 25.66 2.21 -12.47
C TYR A 320 24.74 1.93 -13.65
N ASP A 321 25.29 2.02 -14.84
CA ASP A 321 24.70 1.44 -16.03
C ASP A 321 24.82 -0.08 -15.94
N ARG A 322 23.79 -0.77 -16.39
CA ARG A 322 23.75 -2.25 -16.32
C ARG A 322 23.60 -2.83 -17.70
N PHE A 323 24.23 -3.98 -17.89
CA PHE A 323 23.91 -4.86 -18.99
C PHE A 323 22.74 -5.76 -18.59
N VAL A 324 21.79 -5.93 -19.50
CA VAL A 324 20.65 -6.82 -19.36
C VAL A 324 20.69 -7.84 -20.49
N ALA A 325 20.15 -9.04 -20.27
CA ALA A 325 20.00 -9.99 -21.35
C ALA A 325 19.26 -9.33 -22.52
N ALA A 326 19.81 -9.43 -23.70
CA ALA A 326 19.17 -8.85 -24.86
C ALA A 326 17.90 -9.64 -25.19
N SER A 327 16.80 -8.93 -25.33
CA SER A 327 15.58 -9.42 -25.98
C SER A 327 15.29 -8.45 -27.12
N SER A 328 15.08 -8.93 -28.30
CA SER A 328 14.61 -8.07 -29.39
C SER A 328 13.16 -8.39 -29.67
N SER A 329 12.27 -7.71 -28.97
CA SER A 329 10.99 -7.39 -29.56
C SER A 329 11.26 -6.16 -30.44
N ASN A 330 11.17 -6.31 -31.72
CA ASN A 330 11.38 -5.19 -32.60
C ASN A 330 10.01 -4.61 -32.99
N PRO A 331 9.55 -3.53 -32.34
CA PRO A 331 8.33 -2.85 -32.76
C PRO A 331 8.52 -2.08 -34.05
N GLY A 332 9.68 -2.23 -34.70
CA GLY A 332 10.10 -1.42 -35.80
C GLY A 332 9.93 -2.06 -37.17
N TYR A 333 10.20 -1.28 -38.16
CA TYR A 333 10.28 -1.61 -39.56
C TYR A 333 11.71 -2.06 -39.92
N PRO A 334 11.91 -3.13 -40.68
CA PRO A 334 10.95 -4.14 -41.12
C PRO A 334 10.55 -5.10 -39.98
N ASN A 335 9.40 -5.77 -40.13
CA ASN A 335 8.99 -6.83 -39.21
C ASN A 335 10.06 -7.92 -39.17
N VAL A 336 10.82 -7.94 -38.12
CA VAL A 336 11.74 -9.01 -37.78
C VAL A 336 11.11 -9.75 -36.61
N ASP A 337 10.97 -11.06 -36.72
CA ASP A 337 10.49 -11.88 -35.61
C ASP A 337 11.30 -11.63 -34.36
N ASP A 338 10.67 -11.73 -33.20
CA ASP A 338 11.32 -11.59 -31.90
C ASP A 338 12.54 -12.51 -31.82
N LEU A 339 13.73 -11.93 -31.68
CA LEU A 339 14.95 -12.70 -31.47
C LEU A 339 15.06 -13.10 -30.01
N THR A 340 15.00 -14.39 -29.75
CA THR A 340 15.21 -14.96 -28.43
C THR A 340 16.67 -15.41 -28.31
N PHE A 341 17.35 -14.96 -27.29
CA PHE A 341 18.71 -15.40 -26.97
C PHE A 341 18.71 -16.51 -25.90
N PRO A 342 19.65 -17.51 -26.00
CA PRO A 342 20.79 -17.62 -26.94
C PRO A 342 20.34 -17.96 -28.36
N LEU A 343 20.82 -17.19 -29.35
CA LEU A 343 20.60 -17.45 -30.76
C LEU A 343 21.75 -18.32 -31.28
N ASN A 344 21.44 -19.52 -31.79
CA ASN A 344 22.45 -20.52 -32.21
C ASN A 344 23.53 -20.76 -31.16
N GLY A 345 23.15 -20.78 -29.86
CA GLY A 345 24.07 -20.99 -28.75
C GLY A 345 24.87 -19.78 -28.31
N VAL A 346 24.63 -18.59 -28.89
CA VAL A 346 25.31 -17.35 -28.55
C VAL A 346 24.38 -16.42 -27.80
N ASN A 347 24.76 -16.04 -26.57
CA ASN A 347 24.04 -15.03 -25.79
C ASN A 347 24.38 -13.62 -26.25
N SER A 348 23.44 -12.69 -26.06
CA SER A 348 23.64 -11.27 -26.29
C SER A 348 23.18 -10.45 -25.07
N TYR A 349 23.82 -9.31 -24.87
CA TYR A 349 23.53 -8.36 -23.81
C TYR A 349 23.38 -6.97 -24.40
N SER A 350 22.44 -6.20 -23.91
CA SER A 350 22.25 -4.79 -24.25
C SER A 350 22.48 -3.92 -23.01
N VAL A 351 22.83 -2.66 -23.24
CA VAL A 351 22.83 -1.66 -22.16
C VAL A 351 21.37 -1.43 -21.74
N SER A 352 21.14 -1.35 -20.43
CA SER A 352 19.82 -1.02 -19.90
C SER A 352 19.32 0.34 -20.44
N ASN A 353 18.04 0.45 -20.72
CA ASN A 353 17.39 1.71 -21.14
C ASN A 353 17.43 2.79 -20.05
N ARG A 354 17.90 2.46 -18.85
CA ARG A 354 18.00 3.37 -17.72
C ARG A 354 19.45 3.76 -17.45
N LEU A 355 19.74 5.06 -17.56
CA LEU A 355 21.03 5.64 -17.22
C LEU A 355 21.21 5.70 -15.71
N GLY A 356 22.29 5.13 -15.20
CA GLY A 356 22.69 5.24 -13.80
C GLY A 356 23.23 6.62 -13.45
N ASN A 357 23.30 6.94 -12.16
CA ASN A 357 23.79 8.24 -11.69
C ASN A 357 24.95 8.10 -10.69
N SER A 358 26.17 8.27 -11.17
CA SER A 358 27.38 8.25 -10.34
C SER A 358 27.54 9.47 -9.41
N ASN A 359 26.61 10.44 -9.48
CA ASN A 359 26.58 11.64 -8.63
C ASN A 359 25.42 11.62 -7.61
N LEU A 360 24.68 10.52 -7.55
CA LEU A 360 23.48 10.39 -6.71
C LEU A 360 23.78 10.73 -5.25
N LYS A 361 22.91 11.52 -4.63
CA LYS A 361 22.98 11.91 -3.23
C LYS A 361 21.90 11.17 -2.42
N PRO A 362 22.07 10.99 -1.10
CA PRO A 362 21.00 10.53 -0.25
C PRO A 362 19.88 11.57 -0.18
N GLU A 363 18.65 11.09 0.01
CA GLU A 363 17.54 11.95 0.41
C GLU A 363 17.72 12.37 1.87
N LEU A 364 17.47 13.64 2.18
CA LEU A 364 17.55 14.17 3.53
C LEU A 364 16.22 14.79 3.94
N THR A 365 15.62 14.27 5.00
CA THR A 365 14.39 14.80 5.57
C THR A 365 14.70 15.50 6.89
N SER A 366 14.30 16.77 7.01
CA SER A 366 14.30 17.52 8.26
C SER A 366 12.86 17.72 8.74
N GLU A 367 12.65 17.62 10.04
CA GLU A 367 11.34 17.80 10.66
C GLU A 367 11.44 18.66 11.91
N PHE A 368 10.54 19.63 12.00
CA PHE A 368 10.28 20.40 13.21
C PHE A 368 8.90 20.01 13.75
N GLU A 369 8.85 19.70 15.05
CA GLU A 369 7.63 19.30 15.73
C GLU A 369 7.44 20.08 17.04
N VAL A 370 6.19 20.46 17.32
CA VAL A 370 5.74 20.96 18.62
C VAL A 370 4.58 20.10 19.09
N GLY A 371 4.64 19.65 20.34
CA GLY A 371 3.59 18.79 20.92
C GLY A 371 3.18 19.25 22.31
N LEU A 372 1.92 18.97 22.64
CA LEU A 372 1.30 19.17 23.92
C LEU A 372 0.57 17.90 24.34
N GLU A 373 0.87 17.38 25.50
CA GLU A 373 0.15 16.29 26.13
C GLU A 373 -0.40 16.77 27.48
N ALA A 374 -1.70 16.59 27.72
CA ALA A 374 -2.31 17.01 28.98
C ALA A 374 -3.44 16.09 29.40
N ASN A 375 -3.54 15.81 30.70
CA ASN A 375 -4.61 15.05 31.32
C ASN A 375 -5.30 15.88 32.38
N PHE A 376 -6.63 15.76 32.44
CA PHE A 376 -7.47 16.56 33.33
C PHE A 376 -8.52 15.68 34.03
N PHE A 377 -9.02 16.19 35.18
CA PHE A 377 -10.16 15.63 35.91
C PHE A 377 -9.95 14.17 36.33
N LYS A 378 -8.81 13.85 36.96
CA LYS A 378 -8.38 12.51 37.39
C LYS A 378 -8.29 11.56 36.17
N ASN A 379 -7.58 12.03 35.13
CA ASN A 379 -7.38 11.35 33.84
C ASN A 379 -8.70 10.98 33.12
N ARG A 380 -9.74 11.82 33.27
CA ARG A 380 -10.99 11.64 32.50
C ARG A 380 -10.94 12.27 31.13
N VAL A 381 -10.13 13.29 30.95
CA VAL A 381 -9.89 13.97 29.69
C VAL A 381 -8.41 13.97 29.40
N GLY A 382 -7.98 13.30 28.36
CA GLY A 382 -6.61 13.31 27.86
C GLY A 382 -6.57 13.96 26.47
N ILE A 383 -5.60 14.83 26.25
CA ILE A 383 -5.35 15.51 24.97
C ILE A 383 -3.89 15.27 24.61
N ASP A 384 -3.64 14.83 23.37
CA ASP A 384 -2.31 14.83 22.76
C ASP A 384 -2.43 15.55 21.41
N PHE A 385 -1.68 16.61 21.26
CA PHE A 385 -1.64 17.45 20.07
C PHE A 385 -0.21 17.57 19.57
N SER A 386 0.00 17.38 18.27
CA SER A 386 1.27 17.63 17.59
C SER A 386 1.05 18.47 16.33
N TYR A 387 1.92 19.42 16.11
CA TYR A 387 2.11 20.09 14.83
C TYR A 387 3.48 19.75 14.29
N TYR A 388 3.58 19.42 13.01
CA TYR A 388 4.84 19.09 12.35
C TYR A 388 5.01 19.84 11.03
N ASN A 389 6.27 20.07 10.67
CA ASN A 389 6.69 20.59 9.37
C ASN A 389 7.92 19.80 8.92
N ARG A 390 7.72 18.95 7.94
CA ARG A 390 8.72 18.04 7.37
C ARG A 390 9.10 18.50 5.97
N TYR A 391 10.40 18.58 5.72
CA TYR A 391 10.96 18.97 4.45
C TYR A 391 11.98 17.94 3.98
N THR A 392 11.70 17.30 2.83
CA THR A 392 12.57 16.29 2.21
C THR A 392 13.24 16.90 1.00
N LYS A 393 14.57 16.81 0.97
CA LYS A 393 15.42 17.28 -0.12
C LYS A 393 15.98 16.13 -0.92
N ASP A 394 16.36 16.45 -2.17
CA ASP A 394 17.11 15.55 -3.04
C ASP A 394 16.37 14.21 -3.25
N LEU A 395 15.02 14.21 -3.38
CA LEU A 395 14.24 13.01 -3.66
C LEU A 395 14.81 12.23 -4.85
N ILE A 396 14.96 10.92 -4.68
CA ILE A 396 15.53 10.03 -5.69
C ILE A 396 14.40 9.42 -6.51
N GLU A 397 14.37 9.75 -7.80
CA GLU A 397 13.33 9.26 -8.72
C GLU A 397 13.91 8.85 -10.07
N VAL A 398 13.10 8.09 -10.81
CA VAL A 398 13.37 7.71 -12.20
C VAL A 398 12.76 8.76 -13.11
N LEU A 399 13.59 9.48 -13.82
CA LEU A 399 13.19 10.57 -14.71
C LEU A 399 13.11 10.09 -16.15
N PRO A 400 12.13 10.51 -16.94
CA PRO A 400 12.12 10.28 -18.38
C PRO A 400 13.35 10.98 -19.02
N LYS A 401 13.88 10.36 -20.04
CA LYS A 401 14.98 10.87 -20.83
C LYS A 401 14.67 10.72 -22.30
N ASP A 402 15.12 11.68 -23.10
CA ASP A 402 14.92 11.64 -24.55
C ASP A 402 15.59 10.38 -25.16
N PRO A 403 14.84 9.52 -25.85
CA PRO A 403 15.36 8.28 -26.44
C PRO A 403 16.50 8.48 -27.43
N SER A 404 16.65 9.68 -28.03
CA SER A 404 17.79 10.02 -28.90
C SER A 404 19.14 9.91 -28.19
N THR A 405 19.15 9.94 -26.86
CA THR A 405 20.36 9.74 -26.03
C THR A 405 20.78 8.29 -25.87
N GLY A 406 19.99 7.34 -26.38
CA GLY A 406 20.15 5.90 -26.15
C GLY A 406 19.55 5.37 -24.85
N TYR A 407 18.90 6.23 -24.05
CA TYR A 407 18.22 5.88 -22.80
C TYR A 407 16.80 6.45 -22.81
N THR A 408 15.85 5.75 -22.20
CA THR A 408 14.48 6.22 -22.04
C THR A 408 14.22 6.80 -20.64
N SER A 409 15.13 6.54 -19.70
CA SER A 409 15.05 7.05 -18.33
C SER A 409 16.42 7.25 -17.71
N GLN A 410 16.49 8.08 -16.68
CA GLN A 410 17.68 8.31 -15.86
C GLN A 410 17.31 8.38 -14.37
N ILE A 411 18.28 8.05 -13.52
CA ILE A 411 18.12 8.23 -12.07
C ILE A 411 18.60 9.63 -11.70
N GLY A 412 17.82 10.36 -10.90
CA GLY A 412 18.19 11.69 -10.44
C GLY A 412 17.69 12.03 -9.05
N ASN A 413 18.33 13.03 -8.43
CA ASN A 413 17.77 13.74 -7.29
C ASN A 413 16.89 14.85 -7.87
N LEU A 414 15.57 14.65 -7.80
CA LEU A 414 14.59 15.36 -8.61
C LEU A 414 14.15 16.69 -8.04
N GLY A 415 14.06 16.80 -6.71
CA GLY A 415 13.49 17.98 -6.11
C GLY A 415 13.18 17.83 -4.64
N ASP A 416 12.39 18.75 -4.14
CA ASP A 416 12.10 18.88 -2.73
C ASP A 416 10.59 18.83 -2.47
N VAL A 417 10.20 18.15 -1.39
CA VAL A 417 8.79 18.02 -0.98
C VAL A 417 8.62 18.42 0.47
N ARG A 418 7.59 19.21 0.74
CA ARG A 418 7.17 19.58 2.09
C ARG A 418 5.88 18.88 2.49
N ASN A 419 5.85 18.39 3.72
CA ASN A 419 4.65 17.92 4.40
C ASN A 419 4.49 18.68 5.71
N GLN A 420 3.34 19.29 5.93
CA GLN A 420 3.03 19.98 7.16
C GLN A 420 1.63 19.65 7.61
N GLY A 421 1.45 19.52 8.92
CA GLY A 421 0.15 19.11 9.43
C GLY A 421 0.06 19.11 10.93
N PHE A 422 -1.07 18.63 11.40
CA PHE A 422 -1.27 18.40 12.82
C PHE A 422 -1.96 17.06 13.07
N GLU A 423 -1.73 16.54 14.25
CA GLU A 423 -2.38 15.35 14.80
C GLU A 423 -2.98 15.70 16.16
N LEU A 424 -4.19 15.21 16.41
CA LEU A 424 -4.89 15.41 17.67
C LEU A 424 -5.51 14.11 18.11
N THR A 425 -5.22 13.70 19.35
CA THR A 425 -5.89 12.59 20.02
C THR A 425 -6.60 13.08 21.29
N LEU A 426 -7.87 12.71 21.41
CA LEU A 426 -8.69 12.95 22.59
C LEU A 426 -9.07 11.62 23.23
N ASN A 427 -8.70 11.42 24.49
CA ASN A 427 -9.08 10.27 25.29
C ASN A 427 -10.03 10.74 26.39
N LEU A 428 -11.26 10.27 26.34
CA LEU A 428 -12.32 10.71 27.23
C LEU A 428 -12.86 9.52 28.04
N THR A 429 -13.13 9.74 29.31
CA THR A 429 -13.91 8.83 30.16
C THR A 429 -15.13 9.58 30.68
N PRO A 430 -16.18 9.77 29.83
CA PRO A 430 -17.33 10.59 30.19
C PRO A 430 -18.07 10.06 31.42
N VAL A 431 -18.14 8.72 31.54
CA VAL A 431 -18.81 8.06 32.67
C VAL A 431 -17.87 7.04 33.29
N ARG A 432 -17.65 7.16 34.61
CA ARG A 432 -16.92 6.17 35.40
C ARG A 432 -17.68 5.96 36.70
N LEU A 433 -18.44 4.87 36.78
CA LEU A 433 -19.18 4.41 37.93
C LEU A 433 -18.59 3.09 38.44
N LYS A 434 -19.07 2.57 39.59
CA LYS A 434 -18.57 1.32 40.18
C LYS A 434 -18.66 0.13 39.22
N ASP A 435 -19.78 0.00 38.50
CA ASP A 435 -20.08 -1.13 37.66
C ASP A 435 -20.15 -0.79 36.16
N PHE A 436 -20.04 0.49 35.80
CA PHE A 436 -20.16 0.95 34.41
C PHE A 436 -19.07 1.99 34.09
N GLU A 437 -18.38 1.78 32.98
CA GLU A 437 -17.41 2.73 32.43
C GLU A 437 -17.62 2.91 30.93
N TRP A 438 -17.64 4.15 30.48
CA TRP A 438 -17.59 4.53 29.07
C TRP A 438 -16.29 5.24 28.79
N ARG A 439 -15.50 4.70 27.85
CA ARG A 439 -14.28 5.32 27.29
C ARG A 439 -14.52 5.65 25.83
N LEU A 440 -14.07 6.81 25.42
CA LEU A 440 -14.06 7.27 24.04
C LEU A 440 -12.63 7.71 23.70
N SER A 441 -12.07 7.16 22.63
CA SER A 441 -10.85 7.65 22.01
C SER A 441 -11.17 8.19 20.61
N TRP A 442 -10.79 9.44 20.35
CA TRP A 442 -10.94 10.06 19.05
C TRP A 442 -9.61 10.62 18.59
N ASN A 443 -9.27 10.42 17.33
CA ASN A 443 -8.07 10.95 16.71
C ASN A 443 -8.39 11.61 15.38
N MET A 444 -7.58 12.61 15.02
CA MET A 444 -7.65 13.32 13.75
C MET A 444 -6.24 13.63 13.27
N SER A 445 -6.00 13.43 11.98
CA SER A 445 -4.76 13.84 11.31
C SER A 445 -5.07 14.66 10.06
N VAL A 446 -4.29 15.70 9.85
CA VAL A 446 -4.30 16.55 8.66
C VAL A 446 -2.88 16.66 8.15
N ASN A 447 -2.68 16.40 6.85
CA ASN A 447 -1.40 16.62 6.18
C ASN A 447 -1.61 17.43 4.90
N LYS A 448 -0.81 18.47 4.73
CA LYS A 448 -0.68 19.21 3.47
C LYS A 448 0.67 18.89 2.86
N ASN A 449 0.62 18.21 1.73
CA ASN A 449 1.80 17.92 0.91
C ASN A 449 1.97 19.03 -0.13
N LYS A 450 3.21 19.38 -0.44
CA LYS A 450 3.55 20.33 -1.51
C LYS A 450 4.92 20.00 -2.11
N VAL A 451 4.98 19.95 -3.42
CA VAL A 451 6.24 19.93 -4.18
C VAL A 451 6.80 21.35 -4.16
N GLU A 452 7.91 21.56 -3.46
CA GLU A 452 8.50 22.89 -3.29
C GLU A 452 9.44 23.27 -4.43
N LYS A 453 10.13 22.28 -5.00
CA LYS A 453 11.08 22.44 -6.10
C LYS A 453 11.09 21.21 -6.98
N LEU A 454 11.14 21.41 -8.29
CA LEU A 454 11.47 20.41 -9.30
C LEU A 454 12.53 20.95 -10.25
N ASP A 455 13.40 20.08 -10.75
CA ASP A 455 14.40 20.45 -11.78
C ASP A 455 13.84 20.30 -13.21
N VAL A 456 12.55 19.90 -13.33
CA VAL A 456 11.77 19.78 -14.58
C VAL A 456 10.36 20.33 -14.37
N ASP A 457 9.64 20.64 -15.44
CA ASP A 457 8.30 21.24 -15.32
C ASP A 457 7.30 20.32 -14.59
N GLU A 458 7.33 19.03 -14.92
CA GLU A 458 6.47 18.01 -14.29
C GLU A 458 7.13 16.64 -14.35
N VAL A 459 6.74 15.74 -13.44
CA VAL A 459 7.15 14.34 -13.43
C VAL A 459 5.96 13.43 -13.42
N PHE A 460 5.89 12.53 -14.40
CA PHE A 460 4.90 11.47 -14.44
C PHE A 460 5.19 10.42 -13.35
N LEU A 461 4.20 10.13 -12.51
CA LEU A 461 4.31 9.19 -11.39
C LEU A 461 3.61 7.85 -11.66
N GLY A 462 2.62 7.84 -12.52
CA GLY A 462 1.86 6.66 -12.90
C GLY A 462 0.57 7.03 -13.62
N GLY A 463 0.03 6.13 -14.45
CA GLY A 463 -1.18 6.41 -15.19
C GLY A 463 -1.68 5.25 -16.05
N TYR A 464 -2.91 5.40 -16.54
CA TYR A 464 -3.59 4.45 -17.42
C TYR A 464 -4.80 5.11 -18.09
N GLY A 465 -5.15 4.68 -19.29
CA GLY A 465 -6.43 5.03 -19.94
C GLY A 465 -6.65 6.54 -20.14
N GLY A 466 -5.64 7.27 -20.58
CA GLY A 466 -5.75 8.72 -20.81
C GLY A 466 -5.66 9.56 -19.53
N ALA A 467 -5.43 8.95 -18.36
CA ALA A 467 -5.22 9.64 -17.09
C ALA A 467 -3.83 9.33 -16.50
N GLY A 468 -3.25 10.30 -15.81
CA GLY A 468 -2.00 10.13 -15.07
C GLY A 468 -1.96 10.99 -13.82
N ILE A 469 -1.08 10.64 -12.89
CA ILE A 469 -0.73 11.47 -11.75
C ILE A 469 0.68 12.02 -11.92
N TYR A 470 0.86 13.28 -11.55
CA TYR A 470 2.09 14.02 -11.77
C TYR A 470 2.55 14.74 -10.52
N ALA A 471 3.86 14.89 -10.38
CA ALA A 471 4.46 15.88 -9.51
C ALA A 471 4.63 17.18 -10.30
N VAL A 472 4.18 18.30 -9.72
CA VAL A 472 4.25 19.65 -10.32
C VAL A 472 4.70 20.63 -9.25
N GLU A 473 5.65 21.49 -9.55
CA GLU A 473 6.13 22.49 -8.61
C GLU A 473 5.00 23.40 -8.11
N GLY A 474 4.99 23.66 -6.82
CA GLY A 474 3.97 24.48 -6.14
C GLY A 474 2.64 23.77 -5.85
N LYS A 475 2.41 22.56 -6.35
CA LYS A 475 1.18 21.75 -6.14
C LYS A 475 1.42 20.61 -5.15
N ALA A 476 0.32 19.98 -4.73
CA ALA A 476 0.41 18.73 -4.00
C ALA A 476 0.91 17.61 -4.91
N LEU A 477 1.66 16.64 -4.38
CA LEU A 477 2.14 15.48 -5.12
C LEU A 477 0.95 14.63 -5.62
N GLY A 478 1.03 14.15 -6.87
CA GLY A 478 0.01 13.30 -7.45
C GLY A 478 -1.21 14.04 -7.99
N GLN A 479 -0.99 15.14 -8.69
CA GLN A 479 -2.04 15.85 -9.42
C GLN A 479 -2.52 15.04 -10.61
N PHE A 480 -3.84 14.85 -10.75
CA PHE A 480 -4.41 14.21 -11.93
C PHE A 480 -4.33 15.13 -13.15
N LYS A 481 -3.77 14.59 -14.24
CA LYS A 481 -3.74 15.14 -15.59
C LYS A 481 -4.37 14.15 -16.54
N ILE A 482 -5.35 14.58 -17.33
CA ILE A 482 -6.24 13.69 -18.07
C ILE A 482 -6.47 14.19 -19.48
N TYR A 483 -6.75 13.27 -20.41
CA TYR A 483 -7.54 13.59 -21.56
C TYR A 483 -9.01 13.69 -21.14
N GLY A 484 -9.62 14.84 -21.32
CA GLY A 484 -11.02 15.10 -21.02
C GLY A 484 -11.87 15.09 -22.29
N VAL A 485 -13.08 15.61 -22.21
CA VAL A 485 -13.90 15.91 -23.38
C VAL A 485 -13.53 17.27 -23.92
N GLN A 486 -13.48 17.39 -25.25
CA GLN A 486 -13.24 18.68 -25.90
C GLN A 486 -14.39 19.65 -25.59
N LYS A 487 -14.04 20.90 -25.24
CA LYS A 487 -15.00 21.93 -24.86
C LYS A 487 -14.82 23.18 -25.70
N ALA A 488 -15.91 23.90 -25.90
CA ALA A 488 -15.94 25.20 -26.55
C ALA A 488 -16.81 26.19 -25.79
N MET A 489 -16.42 27.46 -25.79
CA MET A 489 -17.26 28.55 -25.26
C MET A 489 -18.16 29.07 -26.37
N VAL A 490 -19.47 28.87 -26.25
CA VAL A 490 -20.49 29.36 -27.20
C VAL A 490 -21.50 30.20 -26.42
N ASP A 491 -21.67 31.44 -26.81
CA ASP A 491 -22.57 32.44 -26.16
C ASP A 491 -22.37 32.56 -24.64
N GLY A 492 -21.10 32.46 -24.20
CA GLY A 492 -20.72 32.53 -22.79
C GLY A 492 -21.02 31.28 -21.96
N LYS A 493 -21.39 30.16 -22.62
CA LYS A 493 -21.61 28.86 -22.00
C LYS A 493 -20.54 27.87 -22.43
N GLU A 494 -20.06 27.05 -21.53
CA GLU A 494 -19.18 25.93 -21.84
C GLU A 494 -20.03 24.80 -22.42
N CYS A 495 -19.71 24.38 -23.65
CA CYS A 495 -20.39 23.32 -24.39
C CYS A 495 -19.42 22.19 -24.68
N ILE A 496 -19.91 20.94 -24.70
CA ILE A 496 -19.17 19.75 -25.13
C ILE A 496 -19.14 19.72 -26.65
N VAL A 497 -17.97 19.55 -27.25
CA VAL A 497 -17.84 19.37 -28.71
C VAL A 497 -18.07 17.91 -29.03
N VAL A 498 -18.98 17.68 -29.99
CA VAL A 498 -19.31 16.32 -30.48
C VAL A 498 -18.99 16.19 -31.97
N ASP A 499 -18.82 14.95 -32.41
CA ASP A 499 -18.64 14.60 -33.81
C ASP A 499 -19.97 14.55 -34.60
N GLY A 500 -19.91 14.14 -35.88
CA GLY A 500 -21.10 14.01 -36.73
C GLY A 500 -22.08 12.89 -36.33
N ALA A 501 -21.69 12.01 -35.38
CA ALA A 501 -22.54 10.98 -34.78
C ALA A 501 -23.10 11.38 -33.40
N GLY A 502 -22.88 12.62 -32.99
CA GLY A 502 -23.29 13.12 -31.67
C GLY A 502 -22.42 12.64 -30.49
N MET A 503 -21.25 12.04 -30.76
CA MET A 503 -20.35 11.51 -29.77
C MET A 503 -19.35 12.57 -29.30
N PRO A 504 -19.13 12.76 -27.98
CA PRO A 504 -18.13 13.70 -27.47
C PRO A 504 -16.74 13.42 -28.02
N LEU A 505 -16.02 14.48 -28.39
CA LEU A 505 -14.63 14.38 -28.82
C LEU A 505 -13.70 14.44 -27.60
N GLU A 506 -12.61 13.65 -27.65
CA GLU A 506 -11.55 13.73 -26.65
C GLU A 506 -10.75 15.03 -26.83
N SER A 507 -10.28 15.61 -25.74
CA SER A 507 -9.39 16.77 -25.79
C SER A 507 -8.07 16.43 -26.49
N VAL A 508 -7.50 17.39 -27.22
CA VAL A 508 -6.24 17.18 -27.96
C VAL A 508 -5.07 16.95 -27.01
N ASP A 509 -5.05 17.68 -25.89
CA ASP A 509 -4.01 17.63 -24.89
C ASP A 509 -4.55 17.17 -23.54
N GLN A 510 -3.69 16.60 -22.72
CA GLN A 510 -4.00 16.33 -21.32
C GLN A 510 -4.00 17.65 -20.51
N GLU A 511 -4.99 17.78 -19.65
CA GLU A 511 -5.15 18.94 -18.78
C GLU A 511 -5.20 18.54 -17.31
N TYR A 512 -4.75 19.45 -16.42
CA TYR A 512 -4.89 19.28 -14.98
C TYR A 512 -6.35 19.39 -14.55
N PHE A 513 -6.83 18.35 -13.89
CA PHE A 513 -8.24 18.20 -13.54
C PHE A 513 -8.61 18.83 -12.17
N GLY A 514 -7.63 19.39 -11.46
CA GLY A 514 -7.88 20.00 -10.14
C GLY A 514 -8.13 19.01 -9.01
N LYS A 515 -7.85 17.71 -9.25
CA LYS A 515 -7.95 16.61 -8.27
C LYS A 515 -6.56 16.03 -8.02
N ASP A 516 -6.33 15.52 -6.81
CA ASP A 516 -5.10 14.84 -6.43
C ASP A 516 -5.37 13.61 -5.55
N ILE A 517 -4.33 12.81 -5.33
CA ILE A 517 -4.43 11.55 -4.58
C ILE A 517 -4.49 11.74 -3.06
N ASN A 518 -4.30 12.96 -2.53
CA ASN A 518 -4.10 13.20 -1.11
C ASN A 518 -5.41 13.39 -0.35
N GLU A 519 -5.52 12.76 0.80
CA GLU A 519 -6.61 13.01 1.73
C GLU A 519 -6.48 14.40 2.37
N LYS A 520 -7.59 15.06 2.64
CA LYS A 520 -7.62 16.34 3.35
C LYS A 520 -7.49 16.13 4.85
N TYR A 521 -8.15 15.11 5.38
CA TYR A 521 -8.03 14.70 6.78
C TYR A 521 -8.55 13.27 6.96
N ARG A 522 -8.09 12.65 8.05
CA ARG A 522 -8.54 11.35 8.52
C ARG A 522 -8.91 11.42 9.98
N MET A 523 -9.97 10.70 10.38
CA MET A 523 -10.43 10.62 11.76
C MET A 523 -10.70 9.17 12.14
N GLY A 524 -10.36 8.82 13.38
CA GLY A 524 -10.71 7.55 13.99
C GLY A 524 -11.48 7.78 15.28
N MET A 525 -12.44 6.92 15.60
CA MET A 525 -13.17 6.99 16.85
C MET A 525 -13.45 5.58 17.39
N THR A 526 -12.98 5.31 18.59
CA THR A 526 -13.26 4.06 19.30
C THR A 526 -14.09 4.34 20.54
N ASN A 527 -15.27 3.73 20.62
CA ASN A 527 -16.09 3.69 21.82
C ASN A 527 -15.93 2.34 22.53
N MET A 528 -15.79 2.36 23.83
CA MET A 528 -15.74 1.18 24.68
C MET A 528 -16.66 1.36 25.88
N PHE A 529 -17.59 0.44 26.06
CA PHE A 529 -18.50 0.37 27.21
C PHE A 529 -18.18 -0.89 28.01
N THR A 530 -17.99 -0.75 29.31
CA THR A 530 -17.76 -1.85 30.22
C THR A 530 -18.82 -1.84 31.30
N TRP A 531 -19.54 -2.97 31.52
CA TRP A 531 -20.57 -3.12 32.51
C TRP A 531 -20.52 -4.52 33.13
N LYS A 532 -20.19 -4.61 34.44
CA LYS A 532 -20.19 -5.88 35.20
C LYS A 532 -19.52 -7.06 34.49
N GLY A 533 -18.37 -6.83 33.87
CA GLY A 533 -17.62 -7.85 33.12
C GLY A 533 -18.00 -7.97 31.64
N LEU A 534 -19.11 -7.38 31.20
CA LEU A 534 -19.43 -7.22 29.77
C LEU A 534 -18.69 -6.01 29.21
N SER A 535 -18.02 -6.18 28.08
CA SER A 535 -17.37 -5.10 27.34
C SER A 535 -17.92 -5.08 25.91
N LEU A 536 -18.30 -3.89 25.44
CA LEU A 536 -18.71 -3.64 24.06
C LEU A 536 -17.77 -2.57 23.50
N PHE A 537 -17.31 -2.75 22.25
CA PHE A 537 -16.53 -1.73 21.57
C PHE A 537 -16.92 -1.62 20.10
N ALA A 538 -16.70 -0.42 19.56
CA ALA A 538 -16.85 -0.13 18.13
C ALA A 538 -15.82 0.91 17.71
N THR A 539 -15.14 0.67 16.58
CA THR A 539 -14.15 1.57 15.98
C THR A 539 -14.64 2.01 14.62
N LEU A 540 -14.82 3.32 14.48
CA LEU A 540 -15.13 4.00 13.23
C LEU A 540 -13.87 4.63 12.65
N ASP A 541 -13.72 4.59 11.34
CA ASP A 541 -12.64 5.23 10.59
C ASP A 541 -13.24 6.03 9.44
N TYR A 542 -12.92 7.32 9.41
CA TYR A 542 -13.39 8.27 8.42
C TYR A 542 -12.22 8.91 7.68
N ARG A 543 -12.27 8.87 6.37
CA ARG A 543 -11.35 9.54 5.47
C ARG A 543 -12.11 10.53 4.61
N HIS A 544 -11.57 11.74 4.47
CA HIS A 544 -12.12 12.76 3.60
C HIS A 544 -11.10 13.22 2.57
N GLY A 545 -11.51 13.21 1.29
CA GLY A 545 -10.70 13.67 0.17
C GLY A 545 -9.77 12.61 -0.40
N GLY A 546 -8.99 13.04 -1.38
CA GLY A 546 -8.22 12.20 -2.28
C GLY A 546 -9.09 11.55 -3.35
N TYR A 547 -8.48 11.28 -4.48
CA TYR A 547 -9.13 10.67 -5.63
C TYR A 547 -8.30 9.48 -6.11
N ILE A 548 -8.95 8.60 -6.87
CA ILE A 548 -8.37 7.38 -7.44
C ILE A 548 -9.02 7.11 -8.80
N TYR A 549 -8.24 6.64 -9.76
CA TYR A 549 -8.78 6.07 -10.98
C TYR A 549 -9.36 4.69 -10.68
N SER A 550 -10.61 4.45 -11.03
CA SER A 550 -11.27 3.15 -10.87
C SER A 550 -11.40 2.45 -12.21
N ASN A 551 -10.53 1.48 -12.44
CA ASN A 551 -10.67 0.58 -13.58
C ASN A 551 -11.88 -0.35 -13.43
N THR A 552 -12.31 -0.65 -12.21
CA THR A 552 -13.56 -1.37 -11.95
C THR A 552 -14.76 -0.60 -12.49
N LYS A 553 -14.85 0.71 -12.21
CA LYS A 553 -15.92 1.55 -12.77
C LYS A 553 -15.85 1.62 -14.28
N ASP A 554 -14.66 1.86 -14.85
CA ASP A 554 -14.41 1.87 -16.30
C ASP A 554 -14.90 0.57 -16.93
N TYR A 555 -14.51 -0.55 -16.36
CA TYR A 555 -14.86 -1.87 -16.85
C TYR A 555 -16.38 -2.17 -16.76
N MET A 556 -17.03 -1.77 -15.67
CA MET A 556 -18.48 -1.91 -15.51
C MET A 556 -19.25 -1.00 -16.48
N HIS A 557 -18.70 0.15 -16.86
CA HIS A 557 -19.26 0.98 -17.92
C HIS A 557 -19.10 0.31 -19.28
N TRP A 558 -17.91 -0.25 -19.56
CA TRP A 558 -17.64 -0.97 -20.79
C TRP A 558 -18.56 -2.20 -20.95
N THR A 559 -18.82 -2.97 -19.90
CA THR A 559 -19.75 -4.12 -19.95
C THR A 559 -21.23 -3.74 -19.93
N GLY A 560 -21.57 -2.47 -19.67
CA GLY A 560 -22.94 -2.01 -19.48
C GLY A 560 -23.56 -2.39 -18.14
N SER A 561 -22.76 -2.87 -17.17
CA SER A 561 -23.21 -3.23 -15.82
C SER A 561 -23.26 -2.03 -14.88
N GLY A 562 -22.63 -0.91 -15.23
CA GLY A 562 -22.65 0.32 -14.43
C GLY A 562 -24.03 0.98 -14.46
N PRO A 563 -24.55 1.49 -13.32
CA PRO A 563 -25.89 2.08 -13.25
C PRO A 563 -26.07 3.31 -14.16
N GLU A 564 -24.99 4.04 -14.46
CA GLU A 564 -25.02 5.18 -15.36
C GLU A 564 -25.29 4.78 -16.82
N THR A 565 -24.99 3.52 -17.18
CA THR A 565 -25.18 3.01 -18.55
C THR A 565 -26.64 2.80 -18.94
N VAL A 566 -27.58 2.90 -17.99
CA VAL A 566 -29.03 2.80 -18.24
C VAL A 566 -29.69 4.16 -18.45
N TYR A 567 -28.89 5.22 -18.59
CA TYR A 567 -29.42 6.56 -18.85
C TYR A 567 -30.43 6.55 -20.01
N ASN A 568 -31.54 7.29 -19.84
CA ASN A 568 -32.66 7.36 -20.79
C ASN A 568 -33.20 5.99 -21.23
N ASP A 569 -33.18 4.97 -20.36
CA ASP A 569 -33.58 3.59 -20.67
C ASP A 569 -32.82 3.02 -21.89
N ARG A 570 -31.59 3.47 -22.12
CA ARG A 570 -30.76 3.14 -23.30
C ARG A 570 -31.39 3.51 -24.65
N LYS A 571 -32.33 4.46 -24.64
CA LYS A 571 -32.91 5.05 -25.87
C LYS A 571 -31.98 6.14 -26.41
N PRO A 572 -32.14 6.53 -27.72
CA PRO A 572 -31.38 7.63 -28.29
C PRO A 572 -31.50 8.91 -27.44
N PHE A 573 -30.42 9.64 -27.28
CA PHE A 573 -30.39 10.90 -26.52
C PHE A 573 -29.39 11.90 -27.12
N LEU A 574 -29.66 13.19 -26.93
CA LEU A 574 -28.69 14.23 -27.23
C LEU A 574 -27.73 14.38 -26.03
N VAL A 575 -26.44 14.52 -26.29
CA VAL A 575 -25.48 14.90 -25.25
C VAL A 575 -25.85 16.30 -24.76
N PRO A 576 -26.10 16.50 -23.44
CA PRO A 576 -26.50 17.80 -22.94
C PRO A 576 -25.44 18.88 -23.16
N ASN A 577 -25.88 20.10 -23.49
CA ASN A 577 -24.99 21.25 -23.75
C ASN A 577 -23.89 20.93 -24.76
N SER A 578 -24.23 20.30 -25.86
CA SER A 578 -23.28 19.92 -26.90
C SER A 578 -23.41 20.72 -28.18
N VAL A 579 -22.30 20.88 -28.87
CA VAL A 579 -22.19 21.63 -30.13
C VAL A 579 -21.31 20.86 -31.11
N VAL A 580 -21.55 21.08 -32.41
CA VAL A 580 -20.74 20.52 -33.50
C VAL A 580 -19.85 21.63 -34.06
N SER A 581 -18.55 21.33 -34.27
CA SER A 581 -17.63 22.24 -34.93
C SER A 581 -17.93 22.35 -36.44
N ASN A 582 -18.02 23.59 -36.93
CA ASN A 582 -18.21 23.85 -38.36
C ASN A 582 -16.88 23.83 -39.15
N GLY A 583 -15.72 23.67 -38.46
CA GLY A 583 -14.39 23.60 -39.10
C GLY A 583 -13.77 24.99 -39.39
N ASP A 584 -14.50 26.07 -39.22
CA ASP A 584 -14.07 27.46 -39.41
C ASP A 584 -13.88 28.24 -38.10
N GLY A 585 -13.88 27.54 -36.98
CA GLY A 585 -13.80 28.12 -35.63
C GLY A 585 -15.17 28.51 -35.04
N THR A 586 -16.27 28.29 -35.79
CA THR A 586 -17.64 28.46 -35.30
C THR A 586 -18.25 27.11 -34.88
N TYR A 587 -19.37 27.19 -34.15
CA TYR A 587 -20.05 26.03 -33.62
C TYR A 587 -21.55 26.13 -33.87
N SER A 588 -22.17 25.01 -34.17
CA SER A 588 -23.64 24.87 -34.28
C SER A 588 -24.18 24.00 -33.15
N GLU A 589 -25.46 24.21 -32.80
CA GLU A 589 -26.14 23.37 -31.79
C GLU A 589 -26.17 21.92 -32.29
N ASN A 590 -25.87 20.97 -31.39
CA ASN A 590 -25.96 19.54 -31.71
C ASN A 590 -27.43 19.10 -31.79
N THR A 591 -27.82 18.55 -32.96
CA THR A 591 -29.14 17.96 -33.21
C THR A 591 -29.09 16.45 -33.41
N VAL A 592 -27.88 15.86 -33.33
CA VAL A 592 -27.64 14.42 -33.59
C VAL A 592 -27.66 13.67 -32.25
N GLN A 593 -28.53 12.68 -32.20
CA GLN A 593 -28.62 11.79 -31.01
C GLN A 593 -27.59 10.69 -31.07
N VAL A 594 -27.06 10.30 -29.92
CA VAL A 594 -26.29 9.07 -29.77
C VAL A 594 -27.21 7.89 -30.02
N ASP A 595 -26.82 7.04 -30.99
CA ASP A 595 -27.58 5.84 -31.36
C ASP A 595 -27.40 4.74 -30.28
N PRO A 596 -28.45 3.95 -29.97
CA PRO A 596 -28.33 2.83 -29.04
C PRO A 596 -27.22 1.82 -29.39
N THR A 597 -26.92 1.61 -30.69
CA THR A 597 -25.82 0.74 -31.12
C THR A 597 -24.43 1.31 -30.79
N ALA A 598 -24.31 2.62 -30.56
CA ALA A 598 -23.09 3.31 -30.18
C ALA A 598 -22.89 3.39 -28.65
N LEU A 599 -23.84 2.93 -27.83
CA LEU A 599 -23.78 3.06 -26.37
C LEU A 599 -22.57 2.35 -25.75
N HIS A 600 -22.19 1.19 -26.27
CA HIS A 600 -20.98 0.48 -25.83
C HIS A 600 -19.76 1.39 -25.99
N THR A 601 -19.58 2.01 -27.15
CA THR A 601 -18.47 2.93 -27.42
C THR A 601 -18.60 4.21 -26.59
N PHE A 602 -19.80 4.74 -26.40
CA PHE A 602 -20.06 5.94 -25.59
C PHE A 602 -19.65 5.77 -24.13
N TYR A 603 -19.88 4.58 -23.56
CA TYR A 603 -19.57 4.27 -22.16
C TYR A 603 -18.19 3.62 -21.96
N SER A 604 -17.58 3.10 -23.02
CA SER A 604 -16.25 2.53 -22.93
C SER A 604 -15.18 3.61 -22.74
N ASN A 605 -14.06 3.17 -22.21
CA ASN A 605 -12.98 3.97 -21.68
C ASN A 605 -12.71 5.27 -22.44
N GLY A 606 -12.62 6.35 -21.73
CA GLY A 606 -11.94 7.58 -22.06
C GLY A 606 -12.22 8.27 -23.40
N ASN A 607 -12.56 7.54 -24.43
CA ASN A 607 -12.63 8.08 -25.79
C ASN A 607 -13.70 9.14 -25.98
N PHE A 608 -14.83 9.02 -25.26
CA PHE A 608 -15.97 9.93 -25.48
C PHE A 608 -16.42 10.66 -24.22
N ARG A 609 -16.13 10.16 -23.02
CA ARG A 609 -16.50 10.80 -21.76
C ARG A 609 -15.31 11.37 -21.02
N GLY A 610 -14.10 11.09 -21.52
CA GLY A 610 -12.86 11.42 -20.87
C GLY A 610 -12.59 10.56 -19.63
N ALA A 611 -11.32 10.42 -19.29
CA ALA A 611 -10.90 9.68 -18.10
C ALA A 611 -11.46 10.24 -16.79
N GLN A 612 -11.99 11.46 -16.81
CA GLN A 612 -12.56 12.17 -15.64
C GLN A 612 -13.69 11.41 -14.95
N GLU A 613 -14.49 10.62 -15.68
CA GLU A 613 -15.61 9.85 -15.14
C GLU A 613 -15.14 8.71 -14.23
N PHE A 614 -13.93 8.24 -14.43
CA PHE A 614 -13.35 7.12 -13.70
C PHE A 614 -12.45 7.56 -12.53
N ILE A 615 -12.25 8.88 -12.36
CA ILE A 615 -11.54 9.45 -11.21
C ILE A 615 -12.54 9.76 -10.10
N ILE A 616 -12.67 8.85 -9.17
CA ILE A 616 -13.67 8.84 -8.11
C ILE A 616 -13.08 9.20 -6.74
N SER A 617 -13.93 9.61 -5.81
CA SER A 617 -13.51 9.98 -4.46
C SER A 617 -13.03 8.78 -3.66
N ARG A 618 -11.96 8.97 -2.89
CA ARG A 618 -11.45 8.02 -1.90
C ARG A 618 -12.02 8.25 -0.49
N SER A 619 -13.01 9.12 -0.34
CA SER A 619 -13.66 9.35 0.94
C SER A 619 -14.49 8.14 1.36
N TYR A 620 -14.48 7.83 2.66
CA TYR A 620 -15.29 6.77 3.24
C TYR A 620 -15.54 6.98 4.73
N LEU A 621 -16.58 6.29 5.24
CA LEU A 621 -16.76 5.98 6.64
C LEU A 621 -16.84 4.47 6.79
N LYS A 622 -15.99 3.87 7.63
CA LYS A 622 -15.96 2.42 7.89
C LYS A 622 -16.22 2.10 9.35
N LEU A 623 -17.02 1.07 9.60
CA LEU A 623 -17.00 0.37 10.87
C LEU A 623 -15.89 -0.70 10.80
N ARG A 624 -14.70 -0.33 11.32
CA ARG A 624 -13.51 -1.18 11.26
C ARG A 624 -13.64 -2.43 12.07
N ASP A 625 -14.01 -2.24 13.32
CA ASP A 625 -14.12 -3.32 14.29
C ASP A 625 -15.28 -3.03 15.23
N ALA A 626 -16.04 -4.07 15.54
CA ALA A 626 -17.01 -4.07 16.63
C ALA A 626 -16.94 -5.40 17.36
N GLY A 627 -17.16 -5.38 18.66
CA GLY A 627 -17.08 -6.63 19.40
C GLY A 627 -17.72 -6.57 20.77
N VAL A 628 -17.97 -7.77 21.28
CA VAL A 628 -18.45 -8.03 22.61
C VAL A 628 -17.51 -9.00 23.31
N ALA A 629 -17.18 -8.72 24.56
CA ALA A 629 -16.42 -9.64 25.40
C ALA A 629 -17.05 -9.73 26.78
N TYR A 630 -17.05 -10.92 27.35
CA TYR A 630 -17.58 -11.16 28.68
C TYR A 630 -16.56 -11.87 29.55
N GLN A 631 -16.19 -11.23 30.65
CA GLN A 631 -15.38 -11.83 31.69
C GLN A 631 -16.28 -12.56 32.67
N LEU A 632 -16.16 -13.88 32.73
CA LEU A 632 -16.94 -14.69 33.66
C LEU A 632 -16.66 -14.30 35.11
N PRO A 633 -17.70 -14.34 36.00
CA PRO A 633 -17.51 -14.06 37.42
C PRO A 633 -16.49 -15.00 38.06
N LYS A 634 -15.63 -14.44 38.93
CA LYS A 634 -14.60 -15.23 39.64
C LYS A 634 -15.18 -16.44 40.36
N SER A 635 -16.39 -16.32 40.92
CA SER A 635 -17.08 -17.42 41.61
C SER A 635 -17.41 -18.62 40.72
N TRP A 636 -17.59 -18.41 39.42
CA TRP A 636 -17.77 -19.49 38.45
C TRP A 636 -16.43 -20.12 38.04
N CYS A 637 -15.43 -19.28 37.79
CA CYS A 637 -14.10 -19.75 37.40
C CYS A 637 -13.45 -20.59 38.50
N SER A 638 -13.57 -20.17 39.77
CA SER A 638 -12.99 -20.87 40.93
C SER A 638 -13.57 -22.26 41.14
N LYS A 639 -14.87 -22.49 40.82
CA LYS A 639 -15.47 -23.80 40.87
C LYS A 639 -14.89 -24.81 39.85
N LEU A 640 -14.25 -24.27 38.79
CA LEU A 640 -13.58 -25.05 37.73
C LEU A 640 -12.05 -25.08 37.93
N GLY A 641 -11.56 -24.58 39.05
CA GLY A 641 -10.11 -24.50 39.30
C GLY A 641 -9.38 -23.47 38.42
N LEU A 642 -10.09 -22.48 37.86
CA LEU A 642 -9.57 -21.49 36.95
C LEU A 642 -9.47 -20.12 37.62
N ASN A 643 -8.45 -19.33 37.27
CA ASN A 643 -8.29 -17.96 37.72
C ASN A 643 -9.16 -16.97 36.94
N GLY A 644 -9.50 -17.29 35.71
CA GLY A 644 -10.38 -16.46 34.92
C GLY A 644 -10.73 -17.06 33.54
N VAL A 645 -11.90 -16.71 33.03
CA VAL A 645 -12.35 -17.08 31.68
C VAL A 645 -12.94 -15.85 31.02
N ARG A 646 -12.48 -15.52 29.80
CA ARG A 646 -13.04 -14.44 28.99
C ARG A 646 -13.45 -15.01 27.63
N LEU A 647 -14.69 -14.77 27.26
CA LEU A 647 -15.25 -15.04 25.94
C LEU A 647 -15.27 -13.74 25.14
N SER A 648 -14.96 -13.77 23.85
CA SER A 648 -15.10 -12.63 22.98
C SER A 648 -15.59 -13.02 21.59
N PHE A 649 -16.35 -12.12 21.00
CA PHE A 649 -16.77 -12.18 19.60
C PHE A 649 -16.48 -10.81 18.98
N ASN A 650 -15.75 -10.80 17.87
CA ASN A 650 -15.39 -9.58 17.16
C ASN A 650 -15.72 -9.74 15.68
N VAL A 651 -16.13 -8.64 15.07
CA VAL A 651 -16.38 -8.51 13.64
C VAL A 651 -15.55 -7.34 13.10
N SER A 652 -14.99 -7.50 11.91
CA SER A 652 -14.17 -6.45 11.29
C SER A 652 -14.62 -6.19 9.86
N ASN A 653 -14.57 -4.91 9.44
CA ASN A 653 -14.88 -4.43 8.09
C ASN A 653 -16.31 -4.71 7.62
N ILE A 654 -17.29 -4.74 8.51
CA ILE A 654 -18.68 -5.14 8.19
C ILE A 654 -19.51 -4.03 7.53
N LEU A 655 -19.13 -2.77 7.66
CA LEU A 655 -19.86 -1.65 7.07
C LEU A 655 -18.88 -0.65 6.42
N LEU A 656 -19.24 -0.28 5.20
CA LEU A 656 -18.54 0.72 4.40
C LEU A 656 -19.57 1.68 3.79
N TRP A 657 -19.39 2.98 4.03
CA TRP A 657 -20.13 4.04 3.36
C TRP A 657 -19.19 4.89 2.54
N THR A 658 -19.53 5.10 1.28
CA THR A 658 -18.79 5.91 0.30
C THR A 658 -19.70 6.97 -0.30
N PRO A 659 -19.17 8.05 -0.88
CA PRO A 659 -19.95 8.96 -1.73
C PRO A 659 -20.59 8.23 -2.90
N LYS A 660 -21.71 8.74 -3.43
CA LYS A 660 -22.42 8.13 -4.56
C LYS A 660 -21.55 7.91 -5.80
N GLU A 661 -20.58 8.78 -6.04
CA GLU A 661 -19.62 8.67 -7.15
C GLU A 661 -18.69 7.45 -7.02
N ASN A 662 -18.57 6.88 -5.82
CA ASN A 662 -17.82 5.67 -5.55
C ASN A 662 -18.73 4.57 -4.99
N ALA A 663 -19.63 4.06 -5.80
CA ALA A 663 -20.44 2.87 -5.49
C ALA A 663 -19.75 1.56 -5.90
N TYR A 664 -18.51 1.62 -6.42
CA TYR A 664 -17.87 0.52 -7.17
C TYR A 664 -16.81 -0.22 -6.38
N ILE A 665 -16.02 0.50 -5.58
CA ILE A 665 -14.82 -0.07 -4.93
C ILE A 665 -14.72 0.31 -3.46
N ASP A 666 -14.00 -0.50 -2.71
CA ASP A 666 -13.44 -0.07 -1.43
C ASP A 666 -12.30 0.94 -1.69
N PRO A 667 -12.41 2.21 -1.23
CA PRO A 667 -11.43 3.26 -1.53
C PRO A 667 -10.02 3.03 -0.98
N GLU A 668 -9.83 2.01 -0.16
CA GLU A 668 -8.52 1.64 0.39
C GLU A 668 -7.79 0.57 -0.43
N THR A 669 -8.51 -0.12 -1.31
CA THR A 669 -7.88 -1.14 -2.15
C THR A 669 -6.93 -0.51 -3.17
N THR A 670 -5.79 -1.16 -3.37
CA THR A 670 -4.82 -0.86 -4.41
C THR A 670 -4.40 -2.17 -5.06
N THR A 671 -4.10 -2.15 -6.35
CA THR A 671 -3.64 -3.34 -7.07
C THR A 671 -2.13 -3.51 -7.01
N PHE A 672 -1.38 -2.41 -7.00
CA PHE A 672 0.08 -2.40 -7.21
C PHE A 672 0.90 -2.02 -5.97
N GLY A 673 0.33 -2.10 -4.78
CA GLY A 673 1.02 -1.79 -3.52
C GLY A 673 0.74 -0.40 -2.97
N ASN A 674 1.70 0.17 -2.23
CA ASN A 674 1.50 1.41 -1.45
C ASN A 674 2.34 2.60 -1.92
N ASP A 675 3.13 2.44 -2.98
CA ASP A 675 3.94 3.51 -3.53
C ASP A 675 3.07 4.65 -4.09
N VAL A 676 3.68 5.80 -4.34
CA VAL A 676 2.94 6.96 -4.87
C VAL A 676 2.29 6.61 -6.20
N SER A 677 3.01 5.91 -7.09
CA SER A 677 2.50 5.43 -8.38
C SER A 677 1.28 4.50 -8.23
N ALA A 678 1.31 3.61 -7.25
CA ALA A 678 0.21 2.69 -6.96
C ALA A 678 -1.06 3.38 -6.45
N LYS A 679 -0.94 4.60 -5.91
CA LYS A 679 -2.09 5.41 -5.46
C LYS A 679 -2.90 6.00 -6.62
N PHE A 680 -2.39 5.94 -7.83
CA PHE A 680 -3.10 6.37 -9.03
C PHE A 680 -4.44 5.67 -9.18
N GLY A 681 -4.46 4.32 -9.10
CA GLY A 681 -5.66 3.57 -9.47
C GLY A 681 -5.78 2.19 -8.81
N GLU A 682 -6.97 1.63 -8.95
CA GLU A 682 -7.25 0.22 -8.72
C GLU A 682 -7.68 -0.46 -10.03
N PHE A 683 -7.31 -1.73 -10.18
CA PHE A 683 -7.47 -2.49 -11.43
C PHE A 683 -8.00 -3.89 -11.11
N GLY A 684 -9.31 -3.99 -10.84
CA GLY A 684 -9.96 -5.23 -10.47
C GLY A 684 -9.43 -5.81 -9.15
N ALA A 685 -9.11 -4.94 -8.19
CA ALA A 685 -8.65 -5.36 -6.89
C ALA A 685 -9.78 -6.03 -6.09
N ASN A 686 -9.44 -7.11 -5.40
CA ASN A 686 -10.41 -7.75 -4.51
C ASN A 686 -10.82 -6.78 -3.39
N PRO A 687 -12.11 -6.75 -2.99
CA PRO A 687 -12.56 -5.92 -1.87
C PRO A 687 -11.92 -6.38 -0.55
N SER A 688 -11.97 -5.51 0.46
CA SER A 688 -11.57 -5.89 1.81
C SER A 688 -12.52 -6.97 2.36
N ASN A 689 -11.93 -7.96 3.05
CA ASN A 689 -12.70 -9.05 3.62
C ASN A 689 -13.38 -8.62 4.92
N GLU A 690 -14.62 -9.05 5.12
CA GLU A 690 -15.22 -9.13 6.44
C GLU A 690 -14.58 -10.26 7.22
N SER A 691 -14.41 -10.10 8.52
CA SER A 691 -13.93 -11.17 9.37
C SER A 691 -14.73 -11.30 10.65
N TYR A 692 -14.94 -12.54 11.07
CA TYR A 692 -15.63 -12.90 12.30
C TYR A 692 -14.66 -13.72 13.15
N SER A 693 -14.43 -13.31 14.40
CA SER A 693 -13.53 -14.03 15.30
C SER A 693 -14.17 -14.34 16.64
N PHE A 694 -13.98 -15.56 17.09
CA PHE A 694 -14.35 -16.01 18.42
C PHE A 694 -13.08 -16.22 19.25
N GLY A 695 -13.05 -15.68 20.44
CA GLY A 695 -11.94 -15.82 21.36
C GLY A 695 -12.34 -16.44 22.68
N LEU A 696 -11.54 -17.39 23.17
CA LEU A 696 -11.62 -17.96 24.49
C LEU A 696 -10.27 -17.80 25.18
N ASN A 697 -10.22 -17.02 26.26
CA ASN A 697 -9.03 -16.87 27.07
C ASN A 697 -9.27 -17.52 28.43
N ILE A 698 -8.41 -18.44 28.83
CA ILE A 698 -8.46 -19.16 30.10
C ILE A 698 -7.17 -18.87 30.86
N ALA A 699 -7.31 -18.43 32.10
CA ALA A 699 -6.23 -18.28 33.06
C ALA A 699 -6.34 -19.39 34.12
N PHE A 700 -5.25 -20.14 34.30
CA PHE A 700 -5.11 -21.24 35.24
C PHE A 700 -4.46 -20.81 36.52
#